data_4a6d3859d3c19c0ec18b434551fdd400
#
_entry.id   4a6d3859d3c19c0ec18b434551fdd400
#
_cell.length_a   1.000
_cell.length_b   1.000
_cell.length_c   1.000
_cell.angle_alpha   90.00
_cell.angle_beta   90.00
_cell.angle_gamma   90.00
#
_symmetry.space_group_name_H-M   'P 1'
#
loop_
_entity.id
_entity.type
_entity.pdbx_description
1 polymer ?
#
loop_
_entity_poly.entity_id
_entity_poly.type
_entity_poly.pdbx_seq_one_letter_code
_entity_poly.pdbx_strand_id
1 'polypeptide(L)'
;MRTFVLVLTFLAISILSIAQNSRHPFTIDDASSLHSAAPVAVSPDGKSILYRVRYGGAKGPDNTEWHMIAPAGGESRRLAVPEKFRPAGFTRDGALYGPYDVNKAAQLATLTLAPPNTAAAAAATPVPLTSLPRGIHSALISPDGSHYAVLADARLPDPLSDVHTVIEAEPTSLYVIAADGTGGTWWCPSLHDINDIAWSHDGSSIAVLSSTPKIGFHYVRSFIDLCNASGPRRVATIENSISGLGWIDGDKGLVFLSTTTPVLTPDHVWTVPASGGTPTDHTPKLDGSALQLSVDVKGNAWVLVAHGVRSDIESFQNDSLTPMYSWPDGTVNSGPIESQIASAPEVRVFAVSDPQHASNLAIGQDHSLQKITNEGDDQLAKVALGDVRAVHWTSKEGVALEGILTFPSNYRPGAAYPFLVMPHGGPEANDSLRLDIFSRTIAGMGYVVLQPQYRGSTGYGTDFLSAIYQHFGDRAYRDVDSATDFAVAQGWADPNHLAIFGWSAGGFMTSWTVTQTHRYKAAIEGAGITDWLTFMWTSDVQQIDYDARWPDKDPNAFNVFSAAMHPDDVTTPLLILHGAADERVPTYQGREFYEVLAAKGKTTRMVTYPGSPHFPTVWEQRQDVFREIAAWLAKYNPEK
;
A
#
# COMPACT_ATOMS: atom_id res chain seq x y z
N MET A 1 8.72 -31.36 54.11
CA MET A 1 7.82 -30.81 53.07
C MET A 1 8.11 -29.35 52.70
N ARG A 2 8.60 -28.47 53.58
CA ARG A 2 8.89 -27.06 53.22
C ARG A 2 10.14 -26.85 52.32
N THR A 3 11.13 -27.72 52.40
CA THR A 3 12.39 -27.61 51.61
C THR A 3 12.21 -28.05 50.17
N PHE A 4 11.24 -28.93 49.85
CA PHE A 4 10.97 -29.39 48.48
C PHE A 4 10.15 -28.37 47.65
N VAL A 5 9.30 -27.56 48.30
CA VAL A 5 8.52 -26.52 47.64
C VAL A 5 9.39 -25.32 47.22
N LEU A 6 10.43 -24.99 48.00
CA LEU A 6 11.36 -23.91 47.68
C LEU A 6 12.24 -24.22 46.46
N VAL A 7 12.69 -25.48 46.31
CA VAL A 7 13.55 -25.91 45.19
C VAL A 7 12.74 -25.93 43.87
N LEU A 8 11.47 -26.36 43.91
CA LEU A 8 10.59 -26.34 42.73
C LEU A 8 10.23 -24.93 42.27
N THR A 9 10.04 -23.98 43.21
CA THR A 9 9.76 -22.57 42.87
C THR A 9 11.01 -21.88 42.29
N PHE A 10 12.21 -22.17 42.79
CA PHE A 10 13.44 -21.64 42.18
C PHE A 10 13.75 -22.25 40.82
N LEU A 11 13.46 -23.53 40.58
CA LEU A 11 13.58 -24.15 39.26
C LEU A 11 12.57 -23.59 38.25
N ALA A 12 11.32 -23.36 38.67
CA ALA A 12 10.28 -22.77 37.81
C ALA A 12 10.61 -21.32 37.44
N ILE A 13 11.12 -20.51 38.39
CA ILE A 13 11.55 -19.13 38.13
C ILE A 13 12.80 -19.13 37.22
N SER A 14 13.73 -20.04 37.38
CA SER A 14 14.92 -20.17 36.54
C SER A 14 14.55 -20.63 35.10
N ILE A 15 13.56 -21.52 34.95
CA ILE A 15 13.09 -21.97 33.63
C ILE A 15 12.31 -20.86 32.93
N LEU A 16 11.47 -20.09 33.65
CA LEU A 16 10.80 -18.91 33.08
C LEU A 16 11.81 -17.81 32.68
N SER A 17 12.85 -17.56 33.46
CA SER A 17 13.89 -16.57 33.11
C SER A 17 14.76 -17.04 31.94
N ILE A 18 15.00 -18.35 31.78
CA ILE A 18 15.72 -18.92 30.63
C ILE A 18 14.85 -18.87 29.36
N ALA A 19 13.53 -19.07 29.46
CA ALA A 19 12.62 -18.92 28.31
C ALA A 19 12.49 -17.47 27.86
N GLN A 20 12.56 -16.49 28.77
CA GLN A 20 12.56 -15.06 28.41
C GLN A 20 13.88 -14.60 27.76
N ASN A 21 14.98 -15.30 27.95
CA ASN A 21 16.28 -14.98 27.36
C ASN A 21 16.54 -15.63 25.99
N SER A 22 15.55 -16.27 25.37
CA SER A 22 15.74 -16.96 24.07
C SER A 22 15.27 -16.13 22.86
N ARG A 23 14.68 -14.97 23.07
CA ARG A 23 14.23 -14.08 21.97
C ARG A 23 15.42 -13.30 21.43
N HIS A 24 15.55 -13.27 20.10
CA HIS A 24 16.56 -12.46 19.40
C HIS A 24 15.94 -11.15 18.85
N PRO A 25 16.74 -10.10 18.58
CA PRO A 25 16.25 -8.91 17.88
C PRO A 25 15.67 -9.25 16.51
N PHE A 26 14.70 -8.45 16.04
CA PHE A 26 14.09 -8.66 14.73
C PHE A 26 15.10 -8.52 13.59
N THR A 27 15.08 -9.46 12.66
CA THR A 27 16.00 -9.55 11.52
C THR A 27 15.24 -9.60 10.20
N ILE A 28 15.95 -9.46 9.07
CA ILE A 28 15.38 -9.64 7.75
C ILE A 28 14.93 -11.10 7.51
N ASP A 29 15.54 -12.06 8.16
CA ASP A 29 15.14 -13.47 8.05
C ASP A 29 13.80 -13.71 8.78
N ASP A 30 13.53 -13.01 9.88
CA ASP A 30 12.22 -12.99 10.52
C ASP A 30 11.17 -12.38 9.60
N ALA A 31 11.50 -11.25 8.97
CA ALA A 31 10.61 -10.60 7.99
C ALA A 31 10.27 -11.54 6.83
N SER A 32 11.22 -12.35 6.35
CA SER A 32 11.01 -13.30 5.25
C SER A 32 10.06 -14.44 5.61
N SER A 33 10.02 -14.82 6.88
CA SER A 33 9.16 -15.91 7.38
C SER A 33 7.83 -15.43 7.95
N LEU A 34 7.65 -14.10 8.08
CA LEU A 34 6.49 -13.51 8.74
C LEU A 34 5.24 -13.66 7.89
N HIS A 35 4.24 -14.32 8.45
CA HIS A 35 2.92 -14.46 7.83
C HIS A 35 2.08 -13.21 8.06
N SER A 36 1.34 -12.80 7.02
CA SER A 36 0.36 -11.71 7.09
C SER A 36 -0.92 -12.09 6.38
N ALA A 37 -2.07 -11.82 6.99
CA ALA A 37 -3.38 -12.10 6.43
C ALA A 37 -4.00 -10.88 5.76
N ALA A 38 -4.76 -11.12 4.68
CA ALA A 38 -5.62 -10.13 4.06
C ALA A 38 -6.95 -10.78 3.62
N PRO A 39 -8.11 -10.19 3.94
CA PRO A 39 -9.39 -10.71 3.51
C PRO A 39 -9.57 -10.59 2.00
N VAL A 40 -10.37 -11.48 1.41
CA VAL A 40 -10.64 -11.49 -0.03
C VAL A 40 -12.14 -11.48 -0.32
N ALA A 41 -12.91 -12.34 0.33
CA ALA A 41 -14.35 -12.42 0.12
C ALA A 41 -15.07 -13.11 1.29
N VAL A 42 -16.36 -12.84 1.41
CA VAL A 42 -17.28 -13.56 2.28
C VAL A 42 -18.18 -14.45 1.44
N SER A 43 -18.40 -15.70 1.87
CA SER A 43 -19.28 -16.65 1.17
C SER A 43 -20.74 -16.17 1.13
N PRO A 44 -21.54 -16.59 0.12
CA PRO A 44 -22.94 -16.16 -0.01
C PRO A 44 -23.84 -16.55 1.16
N ASP A 45 -23.48 -17.57 1.91
CA ASP A 45 -24.20 -17.97 3.13
C ASP A 45 -23.70 -17.29 4.42
N GLY A 46 -22.68 -16.42 4.29
CA GLY A 46 -22.08 -15.67 5.39
C GLY A 46 -21.29 -16.53 6.39
N LYS A 47 -21.07 -17.82 6.11
CA LYS A 47 -20.45 -18.75 7.07
C LYS A 47 -18.94 -18.91 6.92
N SER A 48 -18.38 -18.41 5.83
CA SER A 48 -16.96 -18.56 5.51
C SER A 48 -16.37 -17.27 4.98
N ILE A 49 -15.17 -16.98 5.43
CA ILE A 49 -14.33 -15.88 4.95
C ILE A 49 -13.16 -16.48 4.21
N LEU A 50 -13.01 -16.13 2.94
CA LEU A 50 -11.83 -16.42 2.14
C LEU A 50 -10.79 -15.35 2.42
N TYR A 51 -9.56 -15.77 2.73
CA TYR A 51 -8.45 -14.87 2.91
C TYR A 51 -7.16 -15.46 2.37
N ARG A 52 -6.21 -14.60 2.09
CA ARG A 52 -4.86 -14.98 1.69
C ARG A 52 -3.88 -14.75 2.82
N VAL A 53 -2.93 -15.66 2.97
CA VAL A 53 -1.75 -15.52 3.82
C VAL A 53 -0.55 -15.32 2.90
N ARG A 54 0.20 -14.24 3.13
CA ARG A 54 1.45 -13.95 2.42
C ARG A 54 2.62 -14.06 3.37
N TYR A 55 3.70 -14.63 2.88
CA TYR A 55 4.99 -14.67 3.56
C TYR A 55 6.09 -14.75 2.51
N GLY A 56 7.28 -14.30 2.86
CA GLY A 56 8.44 -14.46 1.99
C GLY A 56 8.91 -15.91 1.95
N GLY A 57 10.02 -16.10 1.31
CA GLY A 57 10.71 -17.37 1.22
C GLY A 57 12.22 -17.17 1.19
N ALA A 58 12.96 -18.24 1.03
CA ALA A 58 14.41 -18.13 0.82
C ALA A 58 14.72 -17.52 -0.56
N LYS A 59 13.82 -17.69 -1.52
CA LYS A 59 13.99 -17.25 -2.93
C LYS A 59 12.65 -16.95 -3.59
N GLY A 60 12.73 -16.12 -4.65
CA GLY A 60 11.59 -15.80 -5.50
C GLY A 60 10.62 -14.77 -4.90
N PRO A 61 9.44 -14.61 -5.50
CA PRO A 61 8.39 -13.72 -5.00
C PRO A 61 7.79 -14.23 -3.70
N ASP A 62 6.89 -13.43 -3.10
CA ASP A 62 6.13 -13.85 -1.93
C ASP A 62 5.32 -15.12 -2.22
N ASN A 63 5.34 -16.03 -1.25
CA ASN A 63 4.41 -17.16 -1.23
C ASN A 63 3.02 -16.65 -0.87
N THR A 64 2.02 -17.28 -1.46
CA THR A 64 0.62 -16.99 -1.16
C THR A 64 -0.10 -18.29 -0.87
N GLU A 65 -0.73 -18.37 0.27
CA GLU A 65 -1.64 -19.45 0.65
C GLU A 65 -3.06 -18.91 0.77
N TRP A 66 -4.01 -19.76 0.46
CA TRP A 66 -5.42 -19.44 0.51
C TRP A 66 -6.07 -20.21 1.65
N HIS A 67 -6.81 -19.51 2.46
CA HIS A 67 -7.43 -20.05 3.66
C HIS A 67 -8.90 -19.67 3.75
N MET A 68 -9.66 -20.47 4.50
CA MET A 68 -11.03 -20.15 4.89
C MET A 68 -11.17 -20.25 6.41
N ILE A 69 -11.91 -19.31 7.00
CA ILE A 69 -12.23 -19.28 8.42
C ILE A 69 -13.70 -18.90 8.61
N ALA A 70 -14.31 -19.33 9.70
CA ALA A 70 -15.65 -18.88 10.08
C ALA A 70 -15.61 -17.44 10.64
N PRO A 71 -16.69 -16.63 10.51
CA PRO A 71 -16.76 -15.31 11.13
C PRO A 71 -16.56 -15.30 12.64
N ALA A 72 -16.95 -16.39 13.32
CA ALA A 72 -16.70 -16.55 14.76
C ALA A 72 -15.22 -16.82 15.12
N GLY A 73 -14.33 -16.90 14.12
CA GLY A 73 -12.94 -17.31 14.31
C GLY A 73 -12.80 -18.83 14.49
N GLY A 74 -11.69 -19.25 15.10
CA GLY A 74 -11.39 -20.66 15.33
C GLY A 74 -10.33 -21.20 14.36
N GLU A 75 -10.38 -22.50 14.06
CA GLU A 75 -9.42 -23.16 13.17
C GLU A 75 -9.63 -22.74 11.72
N SER A 76 -8.57 -22.26 11.09
CA SER A 76 -8.57 -21.93 9.65
C SER A 76 -8.28 -23.19 8.82
N ARG A 77 -8.91 -23.28 7.66
CA ARG A 77 -8.68 -24.35 6.68
C ARG A 77 -7.89 -23.84 5.50
N ARG A 78 -6.68 -24.35 5.30
CA ARG A 78 -5.92 -24.09 4.08
C ARG A 78 -6.61 -24.75 2.88
N LEU A 79 -6.67 -24.04 1.76
CA LEU A 79 -7.27 -24.49 0.51
C LEU A 79 -6.20 -24.96 -0.47
N ALA A 80 -6.48 -26.06 -1.16
CA ALA A 80 -5.68 -26.51 -2.31
C ALA A 80 -6.07 -25.71 -3.56
N VAL A 81 -5.55 -24.49 -3.69
CA VAL A 81 -5.78 -23.63 -4.86
C VAL A 81 -4.62 -23.81 -5.84
N PRO A 82 -4.88 -24.08 -7.13
CA PRO A 82 -3.82 -24.15 -8.14
C PRO A 82 -3.03 -22.85 -8.23
N GLU A 83 -1.71 -22.94 -8.40
CA GLU A 83 -0.77 -21.79 -8.40
C GLU A 83 -1.18 -20.66 -9.38
N LYS A 84 -1.73 -21.04 -10.54
CA LYS A 84 -2.13 -20.10 -11.59
C LYS A 84 -3.55 -19.54 -11.42
N PHE A 85 -4.28 -19.93 -10.38
CA PHE A 85 -5.61 -19.42 -10.09
C PHE A 85 -5.57 -18.43 -8.93
N ARG A 86 -6.13 -17.27 -9.15
CA ARG A 86 -6.20 -16.17 -8.16
C ARG A 86 -7.65 -15.92 -7.76
N PRO A 87 -8.14 -16.54 -6.66
CA PRO A 87 -9.50 -16.29 -6.17
C PRO A 87 -9.79 -14.79 -5.95
N ALA A 88 -10.91 -14.33 -6.50
CA ALA A 88 -11.42 -12.97 -6.35
C ALA A 88 -12.72 -12.89 -5.56
N GLY A 89 -13.49 -14.00 -5.49
CA GLY A 89 -14.76 -14.04 -4.79
C GLY A 89 -15.43 -15.41 -4.86
N PHE A 90 -16.68 -15.45 -4.42
CA PHE A 90 -17.53 -16.62 -4.47
C PHE A 90 -18.62 -16.49 -5.54
N THR A 91 -18.89 -17.57 -6.24
CA THR A 91 -20.12 -17.73 -7.02
C THR A 91 -21.31 -17.89 -6.08
N ARG A 92 -22.53 -17.78 -6.62
CA ARG A 92 -23.76 -17.94 -5.81
C ARG A 92 -23.90 -19.33 -5.15
N ASP A 93 -23.37 -20.36 -5.77
CA ASP A 93 -23.36 -21.74 -5.26
C ASP A 93 -22.15 -22.08 -4.38
N GLY A 94 -21.30 -21.08 -4.09
CA GLY A 94 -20.19 -21.20 -3.15
C GLY A 94 -18.87 -21.73 -3.75
N ALA A 95 -18.76 -21.87 -5.07
CA ALA A 95 -17.48 -22.08 -5.73
C ALA A 95 -16.66 -20.78 -5.71
N LEU A 96 -15.35 -20.84 -5.93
CA LEU A 96 -14.52 -19.67 -6.11
C LEU A 96 -14.52 -19.23 -7.58
N TYR A 97 -14.44 -17.92 -7.84
CA TYR A 97 -14.15 -17.40 -9.16
C TYR A 97 -12.93 -16.46 -9.13
N GLY A 98 -12.30 -16.28 -10.27
CA GLY A 98 -11.17 -15.36 -10.40
C GLY A 98 -10.33 -15.61 -11.66
N PRO A 99 -9.27 -14.83 -11.86
CA PRO A 99 -8.32 -15.02 -12.94
C PRO A 99 -7.58 -16.37 -12.84
N TYR A 100 -7.47 -17.06 -13.97
CA TYR A 100 -6.70 -18.29 -14.14
C TYR A 100 -5.82 -18.21 -15.39
N ASP A 101 -4.52 -18.36 -15.23
CA ASP A 101 -3.57 -18.21 -16.34
C ASP A 101 -3.62 -19.43 -17.27
N VAL A 102 -4.11 -19.22 -18.49
CA VAL A 102 -4.20 -20.19 -19.57
C VAL A 102 -3.43 -19.66 -20.78
N ASN A 103 -2.43 -20.39 -21.25
CA ASN A 103 -1.64 -20.00 -22.44
C ASN A 103 -1.09 -18.56 -22.40
N LYS A 104 -0.53 -18.15 -21.27
CA LYS A 104 0.02 -16.81 -21.00
C LYS A 104 -1.01 -15.67 -20.89
N ALA A 105 -2.31 -15.96 -20.90
CA ALA A 105 -3.37 -14.98 -20.70
C ALA A 105 -4.26 -15.39 -19.52
N ALA A 106 -4.55 -14.47 -18.62
CA ALA A 106 -5.48 -14.73 -17.52
C ALA A 106 -6.91 -14.80 -18.04
N GLN A 107 -7.63 -15.86 -17.77
CA GLN A 107 -9.05 -16.03 -18.13
C GLN A 107 -9.91 -16.02 -16.87
N LEU A 108 -11.15 -15.55 -16.95
CA LEU A 108 -12.11 -15.77 -15.87
C LEU A 108 -12.38 -17.27 -15.76
N ALA A 109 -12.27 -17.82 -14.57
CA ALA A 109 -12.53 -19.22 -14.30
C ALA A 109 -13.24 -19.41 -12.97
N THR A 110 -13.87 -20.58 -12.80
CA THR A 110 -14.43 -21.04 -11.53
C THR A 110 -13.67 -22.25 -10.99
N LEU A 111 -13.65 -22.39 -9.66
CA LEU A 111 -13.03 -23.50 -8.95
C LEU A 111 -13.98 -24.04 -7.88
N THR A 112 -14.48 -25.26 -8.07
CA THR A 112 -15.30 -25.94 -7.06
C THR A 112 -14.41 -26.42 -5.93
N LEU A 113 -14.75 -26.06 -4.69
CA LEU A 113 -14.00 -26.48 -3.51
C LEU A 113 -14.36 -27.91 -3.12
N ALA A 114 -13.35 -28.70 -2.75
CA ALA A 114 -13.57 -30.02 -2.17
C ALA A 114 -14.30 -29.92 -0.81
N PRO A 115 -15.17 -30.87 -0.46
CA PRO A 115 -15.82 -30.91 0.86
C PRO A 115 -14.80 -30.90 2.00
N PRO A 116 -15.13 -30.33 3.17
CA PRO A 116 -14.19 -30.10 4.27
C PRO A 116 -13.46 -31.35 4.81
N ASN A 117 -14.01 -32.55 4.63
CA ASN A 117 -13.51 -33.80 5.24
C ASN A 117 -12.92 -34.79 4.24
N THR A 118 -12.61 -34.39 3.01
CA THR A 118 -11.92 -35.26 2.05
C THR A 118 -10.42 -35.14 2.27
N ALA A 119 -9.78 -36.29 2.61
CA ALA A 119 -8.33 -36.41 2.69
C ALA A 119 -7.70 -35.84 1.41
N ALA A 120 -6.76 -34.90 1.54
CA ALA A 120 -5.92 -34.28 0.50
C ALA A 120 -6.47 -34.47 -0.92
N ALA A 121 -7.59 -33.84 -1.22
CA ALA A 121 -8.12 -33.85 -2.59
C ALA A 121 -7.08 -33.15 -3.46
N ALA A 122 -6.65 -33.83 -4.53
CA ALA A 122 -5.89 -33.15 -5.58
C ALA A 122 -6.62 -31.86 -5.94
N ALA A 123 -5.86 -30.76 -6.07
CA ALA A 123 -6.45 -29.46 -6.39
C ALA A 123 -7.41 -29.63 -7.59
N ALA A 124 -8.67 -29.25 -7.42
CA ALA A 124 -9.62 -29.27 -8.52
C ALA A 124 -9.10 -28.40 -9.66
N THR A 125 -9.34 -28.76 -10.90
CA THR A 125 -8.91 -27.97 -12.05
C THR A 125 -9.89 -26.81 -12.23
N PRO A 126 -9.41 -25.55 -12.28
CA PRO A 126 -10.27 -24.42 -12.62
C PRO A 126 -10.90 -24.57 -14.00
N VAL A 127 -12.17 -24.19 -14.12
CA VAL A 127 -12.93 -24.25 -15.38
C VAL A 127 -12.98 -22.83 -15.96
N PRO A 128 -12.29 -22.56 -17.09
CA PRO A 128 -12.35 -21.25 -17.74
C PRO A 128 -13.75 -20.95 -18.26
N LEU A 129 -14.24 -19.73 -18.00
CA LEU A 129 -15.50 -19.20 -18.53
C LEU A 129 -15.27 -18.26 -19.72
N THR A 130 -14.06 -17.72 -19.88
CA THR A 130 -13.70 -16.83 -20.99
C THR A 130 -12.55 -17.42 -21.80
N SER A 131 -12.40 -16.88 -23.03
CA SER A 131 -11.27 -17.15 -23.92
C SER A 131 -10.92 -15.86 -24.66
N LEU A 132 -10.56 -14.83 -23.87
CA LEU A 132 -10.21 -13.51 -24.41
C LEU A 132 -8.74 -13.49 -24.84
N PRO A 133 -8.42 -12.90 -26.02
CA PRO A 133 -7.08 -13.02 -26.62
C PRO A 133 -5.94 -12.49 -25.75
N ARG A 134 -6.16 -11.40 -25.01
CA ARG A 134 -5.18 -10.80 -24.09
C ARG A 134 -5.47 -11.11 -22.61
N GLY A 135 -6.54 -11.86 -22.35
CA GLY A 135 -6.97 -12.21 -21.00
C GLY A 135 -7.79 -11.12 -20.32
N ILE A 136 -7.89 -11.22 -19.00
CA ILE A 136 -8.64 -10.33 -18.14
C ILE A 136 -7.74 -9.63 -17.12
N HIS A 137 -8.13 -8.44 -16.70
CA HIS A 137 -7.52 -7.72 -15.58
C HIS A 137 -8.24 -8.04 -14.27
N SER A 138 -9.58 -7.93 -14.26
CA SER A 138 -10.42 -8.18 -13.09
C SER A 138 -11.80 -8.67 -13.50
N ALA A 139 -12.56 -9.19 -12.53
CA ALA A 139 -13.94 -9.58 -12.70
C ALA A 139 -14.74 -9.33 -11.42
N LEU A 140 -15.99 -8.89 -11.58
CA LEU A 140 -16.94 -8.62 -10.51
C LEU A 140 -18.26 -9.35 -10.80
N ILE A 141 -18.75 -10.14 -9.85
CA ILE A 141 -20.03 -10.83 -9.98
C ILE A 141 -21.20 -9.85 -9.75
N SER A 142 -22.31 -10.02 -10.46
CA SER A 142 -23.54 -9.26 -10.23
C SER A 142 -24.17 -9.59 -8.87
N PRO A 143 -24.94 -8.66 -8.26
CA PRO A 143 -25.55 -8.88 -6.93
C PRO A 143 -26.49 -10.10 -6.84
N ASP A 144 -27.11 -10.49 -7.95
CA ASP A 144 -27.94 -11.69 -8.07
C ASP A 144 -27.13 -12.96 -8.38
N GLY A 145 -25.82 -12.80 -8.65
CA GLY A 145 -24.93 -13.90 -8.99
C GLY A 145 -25.11 -14.49 -10.39
N SER A 146 -25.84 -13.80 -11.28
CA SER A 146 -26.20 -14.32 -12.62
C SER A 146 -25.18 -13.99 -13.72
N HIS A 147 -24.36 -12.93 -13.53
CA HIS A 147 -23.41 -12.44 -14.54
C HIS A 147 -22.08 -12.03 -13.90
N TYR A 148 -21.05 -11.94 -14.75
CA TYR A 148 -19.78 -11.28 -14.43
C TYR A 148 -19.57 -10.07 -15.32
N ALA A 149 -19.17 -8.97 -14.71
CA ALA A 149 -18.55 -7.84 -15.39
C ALA A 149 -17.03 -8.03 -15.35
N VAL A 150 -16.40 -8.06 -16.51
CA VAL A 150 -14.99 -8.38 -16.68
C VAL A 150 -14.28 -7.20 -17.34
N LEU A 151 -13.21 -6.73 -16.73
CA LEU A 151 -12.32 -5.75 -17.35
C LEU A 151 -11.22 -6.47 -18.13
N ALA A 152 -11.10 -6.17 -19.42
CA ALA A 152 -10.17 -6.84 -20.32
C ALA A 152 -9.76 -5.93 -21.48
N ASP A 153 -8.62 -6.23 -22.11
CA ASP A 153 -8.18 -5.60 -23.36
C ASP A 153 -8.88 -6.27 -24.55
N ALA A 154 -9.66 -5.49 -25.30
CA ALA A 154 -10.41 -5.96 -26.46
C ALA A 154 -9.55 -6.14 -27.74
N ARG A 155 -8.29 -5.65 -27.75
CA ARG A 155 -7.40 -5.75 -28.90
C ARG A 155 -6.92 -7.19 -29.12
N LEU A 156 -6.52 -7.48 -30.35
CA LEU A 156 -5.78 -8.73 -30.64
C LEU A 156 -4.34 -8.60 -30.15
N PRO A 157 -3.70 -9.73 -29.76
CA PRO A 157 -2.27 -9.76 -29.45
C PRO A 157 -1.43 -9.24 -30.62
N ASP A 158 -0.40 -8.47 -30.33
CA ASP A 158 0.57 -8.08 -31.33
C ASP A 158 1.35 -9.33 -31.79
N PRO A 159 1.28 -9.71 -33.07
CA PRO A 159 1.99 -10.88 -33.60
C PRO A 159 3.52 -10.76 -33.52
N LEU A 160 4.05 -9.56 -33.30
CA LEU A 160 5.48 -9.28 -33.18
C LEU A 160 5.92 -8.96 -31.75
N SER A 161 5.08 -9.21 -30.74
CA SER A 161 5.39 -8.92 -29.34
C SER A 161 6.65 -9.63 -28.79
N ASP A 162 7.08 -10.72 -29.42
CA ASP A 162 8.35 -11.39 -29.09
C ASP A 162 9.57 -10.70 -29.75
N VAL A 163 9.36 -9.75 -30.67
CA VAL A 163 10.41 -9.08 -31.45
C VAL A 163 10.61 -7.63 -30.99
N HIS A 164 9.53 -6.95 -30.60
CA HIS A 164 9.56 -5.57 -30.13
C HIS A 164 8.48 -5.32 -29.06
N THR A 165 8.68 -4.27 -28.28
CA THR A 165 7.67 -3.77 -27.33
C THR A 165 7.10 -2.46 -27.90
N VAL A 166 5.77 -2.39 -28.01
CA VAL A 166 5.07 -1.15 -28.36
C VAL A 166 4.62 -0.49 -27.05
N ILE A 167 5.05 0.76 -26.85
CA ILE A 167 4.60 1.56 -25.71
C ILE A 167 3.33 2.28 -26.14
N GLU A 168 2.19 1.66 -25.89
CA GLU A 168 0.85 2.23 -26.12
C GLU A 168 0.02 2.08 -24.85
N ALA A 169 -0.91 3.00 -24.63
CA ALA A 169 -1.91 2.82 -23.58
C ALA A 169 -2.70 1.52 -23.84
N GLU A 170 -2.82 0.67 -22.83
CA GLU A 170 -3.62 -0.56 -22.92
C GLU A 170 -5.07 -0.23 -22.60
N PRO A 171 -5.97 -0.11 -23.61
CA PRO A 171 -7.35 0.27 -23.38
C PRO A 171 -8.09 -0.86 -22.67
N THR A 172 -8.53 -0.61 -21.46
CA THR A 172 -9.37 -1.52 -20.71
C THR A 172 -10.84 -1.31 -21.12
N SER A 173 -11.53 -2.39 -21.49
CA SER A 173 -12.92 -2.40 -21.92
C SER A 173 -13.75 -3.33 -21.06
N LEU A 174 -15.08 -3.17 -21.09
CA LEU A 174 -16.04 -3.93 -20.30
C LEU A 174 -16.63 -5.11 -21.09
N TYR A 175 -16.41 -6.32 -20.60
CA TYR A 175 -17.01 -7.55 -21.14
C TYR A 175 -17.98 -8.15 -20.11
N VAL A 176 -19.19 -8.47 -20.52
CA VAL A 176 -20.21 -9.04 -19.64
C VAL A 176 -20.56 -10.45 -20.12
N ILE A 177 -20.59 -11.41 -19.19
CA ILE A 177 -20.84 -12.82 -19.47
C ILE A 177 -21.73 -13.43 -18.40
N ALA A 178 -22.61 -14.36 -18.77
CA ALA A 178 -23.42 -15.09 -17.82
C ALA A 178 -22.56 -15.96 -16.88
N ALA A 179 -23.05 -16.26 -15.69
CA ALA A 179 -22.31 -17.02 -14.67
C ALA A 179 -21.93 -18.44 -15.11
N ASP A 180 -22.66 -19.01 -16.08
CA ASP A 180 -22.34 -20.31 -16.70
C ASP A 180 -21.33 -20.23 -17.85
N GLY A 181 -20.81 -19.04 -18.16
CA GLY A 181 -19.85 -18.81 -19.24
C GLY A 181 -20.47 -18.63 -20.63
N THR A 182 -21.79 -18.52 -20.75
CA THR A 182 -22.48 -18.33 -22.03
C THR A 182 -22.79 -16.86 -22.31
N GLY A 183 -23.06 -16.51 -23.57
CA GLY A 183 -23.60 -15.21 -23.98
C GLY A 183 -22.69 -14.02 -23.76
N GLY A 184 -21.37 -14.23 -23.67
CA GLY A 184 -20.43 -13.14 -23.42
C GLY A 184 -20.39 -12.10 -24.53
N THR A 185 -20.41 -10.80 -24.15
CA THR A 185 -20.42 -9.67 -25.10
C THR A 185 -19.76 -8.44 -24.51
N TRP A 186 -19.18 -7.60 -25.39
CA TRP A 186 -18.65 -6.30 -25.01
C TRP A 186 -19.79 -5.31 -24.80
N TRP A 187 -19.85 -4.76 -23.58
CA TRP A 187 -20.78 -3.68 -23.26
C TRP A 187 -20.09 -2.33 -23.45
N CYS A 188 -20.84 -1.35 -23.96
CA CYS A 188 -20.35 0.02 -24.12
C CYS A 188 -18.96 0.10 -24.81
N PRO A 189 -18.80 -0.48 -26.00
CA PRO A 189 -17.49 -0.63 -26.66
C PRO A 189 -16.83 0.69 -27.07
N SER A 190 -17.53 1.82 -26.92
CA SER A 190 -16.96 3.17 -27.09
C SER A 190 -16.25 3.70 -25.84
N LEU A 191 -16.36 3.01 -24.69
CA LEU A 191 -15.63 3.34 -23.47
C LEU A 191 -14.31 2.57 -23.44
N HIS A 192 -13.25 3.29 -23.16
CA HIS A 192 -11.89 2.75 -23.04
C HIS A 192 -11.24 3.30 -21.77
N ASP A 193 -10.10 2.74 -21.39
CA ASP A 193 -9.35 3.15 -20.20
C ASP A 193 -10.21 3.10 -18.92
N ILE A 194 -10.98 2.00 -18.81
CA ILE A 194 -11.85 1.75 -17.67
C ILE A 194 -10.98 1.37 -16.46
N ASN A 195 -11.09 2.15 -15.39
CA ASN A 195 -10.29 1.99 -14.18
C ASN A 195 -11.06 1.25 -13.08
N ASP A 196 -12.39 1.43 -13.00
CA ASP A 196 -13.23 0.81 -11.97
C ASP A 196 -14.67 0.63 -12.47
N ILE A 197 -15.37 -0.34 -11.87
CA ILE A 197 -16.76 -0.65 -12.18
C ILE A 197 -17.55 -1.01 -10.93
N ALA A 198 -18.85 -0.68 -10.93
CA ALA A 198 -19.79 -1.09 -9.88
C ALA A 198 -21.13 -1.51 -10.46
N TRP A 199 -21.62 -2.71 -10.10
CA TRP A 199 -22.96 -3.14 -10.44
C TRP A 199 -24.03 -2.32 -9.69
N SER A 200 -25.13 -1.94 -10.35
CA SER A 200 -26.34 -1.50 -9.66
C SER A 200 -26.92 -2.64 -8.83
N HIS A 201 -27.60 -2.31 -7.74
CA HIS A 201 -28.16 -3.33 -6.84
C HIS A 201 -29.20 -4.22 -7.53
N ASP A 202 -29.93 -3.67 -8.51
CA ASP A 202 -30.89 -4.42 -9.33
C ASP A 202 -30.22 -5.24 -10.45
N GLY A 203 -28.90 -5.13 -10.63
CA GLY A 203 -28.12 -5.85 -11.65
C GLY A 203 -28.37 -5.36 -13.10
N SER A 204 -29.12 -4.28 -13.31
CA SER A 204 -29.50 -3.83 -14.65
C SER A 204 -28.46 -2.96 -15.34
N SER A 205 -27.56 -2.35 -14.59
CA SER A 205 -26.57 -1.40 -15.07
C SER A 205 -25.24 -1.54 -14.34
N ILE A 206 -24.18 -1.08 -14.99
CA ILE A 206 -22.85 -0.98 -14.41
C ILE A 206 -22.43 0.49 -14.44
N ALA A 207 -22.09 1.06 -13.30
CA ALA A 207 -21.36 2.32 -13.24
C ALA A 207 -19.91 2.06 -13.64
N VAL A 208 -19.39 2.87 -14.54
CA VAL A 208 -18.06 2.73 -15.13
C VAL A 208 -17.29 4.01 -14.88
N LEU A 209 -16.13 3.87 -14.28
CA LEU A 209 -15.14 4.92 -14.15
C LEU A 209 -14.09 4.75 -15.24
N SER A 210 -13.94 5.74 -16.09
CA SER A 210 -12.87 5.79 -17.09
C SER A 210 -12.11 7.12 -17.02
N SER A 211 -10.93 7.18 -17.60
CA SER A 211 -10.12 8.40 -17.65
C SER A 211 -9.57 8.65 -19.04
N THR A 212 -9.18 9.89 -19.33
CA THR A 212 -8.39 10.15 -20.54
C THR A 212 -7.04 9.45 -20.42
N PRO A 213 -6.51 8.89 -21.54
CA PRO A 213 -5.16 8.37 -21.56
C PRO A 213 -4.17 9.44 -21.10
N LYS A 214 -3.21 9.05 -20.28
CA LYS A 214 -2.12 9.94 -19.84
C LYS A 214 -1.17 10.15 -21.03
N ILE A 215 -1.44 11.14 -21.87
CA ILE A 215 -0.55 11.53 -22.95
C ILE A 215 -0.12 12.98 -22.72
N GLY A 216 1.15 13.18 -22.34
CA GLY A 216 1.73 14.51 -22.14
C GLY A 216 1.22 15.24 -20.87
N PHE A 217 1.33 16.57 -20.87
CA PHE A 217 1.00 17.45 -19.73
C PHE A 217 -0.48 17.77 -19.59
N HIS A 218 -1.38 16.84 -19.85
CA HIS A 218 -2.82 17.09 -19.69
C HIS A 218 -3.32 16.52 -18.38
N TYR A 219 -4.12 17.32 -17.66
CA TYR A 219 -4.81 16.87 -16.46
C TYR A 219 -5.62 15.61 -16.74
N VAL A 220 -5.59 14.68 -15.78
CA VAL A 220 -6.44 13.50 -15.84
C VAL A 220 -7.89 13.97 -15.75
N ARG A 221 -8.63 13.76 -16.81
CA ARG A 221 -10.08 13.94 -16.80
C ARG A 221 -10.73 12.59 -16.59
N SER A 222 -11.53 12.48 -15.56
CA SER A 222 -12.27 11.27 -15.25
C SER A 222 -13.71 11.38 -15.69
N PHE A 223 -14.27 10.24 -16.05
CA PHE A 223 -15.64 10.13 -16.54
C PHE A 223 -16.40 9.06 -15.77
N ILE A 224 -17.61 9.38 -15.35
CA ILE A 224 -18.53 8.40 -14.81
C ILE A 224 -19.64 8.19 -15.85
N ASP A 225 -19.76 6.95 -16.32
CA ASP A 225 -20.79 6.52 -17.27
C ASP A 225 -21.64 5.41 -16.67
N LEU A 226 -22.93 5.36 -17.01
CA LEU A 226 -23.76 4.17 -16.80
C LEU A 226 -23.77 3.35 -18.06
N CYS A 227 -23.44 2.09 -17.92
CA CYS A 227 -23.36 1.12 -19.01
C CYS A 227 -24.38 0.02 -18.81
N ASN A 228 -25.12 -0.29 -19.88
CA ASN A 228 -26.01 -1.45 -19.98
C ASN A 228 -26.02 -1.99 -21.42
N ALA A 229 -26.86 -2.96 -21.72
CA ALA A 229 -26.94 -3.55 -23.04
C ALA A 229 -27.35 -2.55 -24.16
N SER A 230 -27.93 -1.40 -23.81
CA SER A 230 -28.31 -0.35 -24.77
C SER A 230 -27.17 0.63 -25.08
N GLY A 231 -26.06 0.56 -24.36
CA GLY A 231 -24.87 1.42 -24.52
C GLY A 231 -24.61 2.35 -23.34
N PRO A 232 -23.59 3.22 -23.45
CA PRO A 232 -23.19 4.10 -22.37
C PRO A 232 -24.03 5.37 -22.30
N ARG A 233 -24.20 5.88 -21.07
CA ARG A 233 -24.76 7.20 -20.79
C ARG A 233 -23.87 7.96 -19.81
N ARG A 234 -23.33 9.10 -20.21
CA ARG A 234 -22.51 9.95 -19.34
C ARG A 234 -23.33 10.49 -18.16
N VAL A 235 -22.79 10.32 -16.95
CA VAL A 235 -23.34 10.86 -15.69
C VAL A 235 -22.60 12.11 -15.27
N ALA A 236 -21.26 12.05 -15.27
CA ALA A 236 -20.42 13.18 -14.87
C ALA A 236 -19.08 13.19 -15.61
N THR A 237 -18.52 14.39 -15.73
CA THR A 237 -17.14 14.62 -16.13
C THR A 237 -16.46 15.39 -15.00
N ILE A 238 -15.30 14.93 -14.57
CA ILE A 238 -14.56 15.47 -13.42
C ILE A 238 -13.14 15.76 -13.89
N GLU A 239 -12.67 16.98 -13.62
CA GLU A 239 -11.34 17.44 -14.07
C GLU A 239 -10.20 16.94 -13.16
N ASN A 240 -10.47 15.96 -12.27
CA ASN A 240 -9.53 15.36 -11.34
C ASN A 240 -9.55 13.84 -11.44
N SER A 241 -8.57 13.21 -10.81
CA SER A 241 -8.58 11.75 -10.59
C SER A 241 -9.72 11.35 -9.66
N ILE A 242 -10.29 10.19 -9.93
CA ILE A 242 -11.30 9.54 -9.08
C ILE A 242 -10.75 8.19 -8.64
N SER A 243 -11.02 7.82 -7.40
CA SER A 243 -10.79 6.48 -6.87
C SER A 243 -12.06 5.94 -6.20
N GLY A 244 -12.29 4.64 -6.35
CA GLY A 244 -13.49 3.98 -5.84
C GLY A 244 -14.79 4.51 -6.47
N LEU A 245 -15.73 3.63 -6.70
CA LEU A 245 -17.04 3.95 -7.27
C LEU A 245 -18.08 3.00 -6.70
N GLY A 246 -19.23 3.51 -6.29
CA GLY A 246 -20.31 2.68 -5.79
C GLY A 246 -21.69 3.31 -5.92
N TRP A 247 -22.71 2.47 -5.84
CA TRP A 247 -24.10 2.89 -5.89
C TRP A 247 -24.67 3.10 -4.49
N ILE A 248 -25.42 4.17 -4.32
CA ILE A 248 -26.10 4.53 -3.08
C ILE A 248 -27.57 4.88 -3.33
N ASP A 249 -28.35 5.07 -2.27
CA ASP A 249 -29.76 5.54 -2.31
C ASP A 249 -30.67 4.66 -3.18
N GLY A 250 -30.47 3.34 -3.19
CA GLY A 250 -31.27 2.42 -4.01
C GLY A 250 -31.13 2.72 -5.52
N ASP A 251 -29.88 2.83 -5.99
CA ASP A 251 -29.48 3.09 -7.37
C ASP A 251 -29.85 4.47 -7.93
N LYS A 252 -30.12 5.45 -7.04
CA LYS A 252 -30.42 6.83 -7.45
C LYS A 252 -29.20 7.73 -7.43
N GLY A 253 -28.14 7.35 -6.72
CA GLY A 253 -26.89 8.09 -6.59
C GLY A 253 -25.66 7.22 -6.76
N LEU A 254 -24.56 7.87 -7.06
CA LEU A 254 -23.22 7.31 -7.08
C LEU A 254 -22.34 8.04 -6.08
N VAL A 255 -21.50 7.32 -5.37
CA VAL A 255 -20.48 7.86 -4.46
C VAL A 255 -19.10 7.48 -4.97
N PHE A 256 -18.13 8.37 -4.79
CA PHE A 256 -16.73 8.17 -5.21
C PHE A 256 -15.80 9.06 -4.40
N LEU A 257 -14.49 8.77 -4.47
CA LEU A 257 -13.45 9.63 -3.92
C LEU A 257 -12.82 10.45 -5.04
N SER A 258 -12.55 11.72 -4.77
CA SER A 258 -11.83 12.61 -5.70
C SER A 258 -11.16 13.74 -4.93
N THR A 259 -10.07 14.25 -5.49
CA THR A 259 -9.44 15.47 -5.01
C THR A 259 -10.26 16.71 -5.39
N THR A 260 -10.05 17.81 -4.69
CA THR A 260 -10.69 19.11 -5.01
C THR A 260 -9.93 19.88 -6.09
N THR A 261 -8.62 19.64 -6.18
CA THR A 261 -7.73 20.18 -7.22
C THR A 261 -6.91 19.03 -7.81
N PRO A 262 -6.32 19.19 -8.99
CA PRO A 262 -5.57 18.11 -9.64
C PRO A 262 -4.37 17.60 -8.87
N VAL A 263 -3.89 18.33 -7.86
CA VAL A 263 -2.59 18.05 -7.22
C VAL A 263 -2.59 18.41 -5.74
N LEU A 264 -1.92 17.58 -4.94
CA LEU A 264 -1.60 17.82 -3.53
C LEU A 264 -2.81 18.21 -2.66
N THR A 265 -3.94 17.56 -2.89
CA THR A 265 -5.11 17.65 -2.02
C THR A 265 -5.59 16.25 -1.66
N PRO A 266 -6.06 16.04 -0.43
CA PRO A 266 -6.58 14.72 -0.05
C PRO A 266 -7.84 14.39 -0.84
N ASP A 267 -8.10 13.10 -1.02
CA ASP A 267 -9.37 12.65 -1.54
C ASP A 267 -10.49 12.98 -0.55
N HIS A 268 -11.57 13.52 -1.09
CA HIS A 268 -12.84 13.79 -0.41
C HIS A 268 -13.91 12.81 -0.89
N VAL A 269 -15.01 12.71 -0.14
CA VAL A 269 -16.19 11.93 -0.54
C VAL A 269 -17.12 12.80 -1.36
N TRP A 270 -17.36 12.36 -2.57
CA TRP A 270 -18.24 13.03 -3.54
C TRP A 270 -19.43 12.17 -3.90
N THR A 271 -20.56 12.80 -4.23
CA THR A 271 -21.71 12.10 -4.83
C THR A 271 -22.18 12.79 -6.10
N VAL A 272 -22.87 12.01 -6.93
CA VAL A 272 -23.58 12.52 -8.10
C VAL A 272 -24.88 11.74 -8.30
N PRO A 273 -26.02 12.40 -8.66
CA PRO A 273 -27.23 11.66 -9.00
C PRO A 273 -27.00 10.72 -10.18
N ALA A 274 -27.52 9.50 -10.13
CA ALA A 274 -27.42 8.55 -11.24
C ALA A 274 -28.09 9.07 -12.53
N SER A 275 -29.04 10.00 -12.42
CA SER A 275 -29.62 10.71 -13.57
C SER A 275 -28.67 11.65 -14.29
N GLY A 276 -27.54 11.98 -13.66
CA GLY A 276 -26.56 12.98 -14.09
C GLY A 276 -26.73 14.31 -13.36
N GLY A 277 -25.69 15.11 -13.38
CA GLY A 277 -25.69 16.43 -12.73
C GLY A 277 -24.29 16.86 -12.30
N THR A 278 -24.21 17.89 -11.47
CA THR A 278 -22.97 18.38 -10.88
C THR A 278 -22.64 17.55 -9.64
N PRO A 279 -21.44 16.99 -9.55
CA PRO A 279 -20.97 16.31 -8.33
C PRO A 279 -20.94 17.26 -7.12
N THR A 280 -21.20 16.70 -5.94
CA THR A 280 -21.20 17.42 -4.66
C THR A 280 -20.11 16.86 -3.76
N ASP A 281 -19.24 17.73 -3.25
CA ASP A 281 -18.26 17.39 -2.19
C ASP A 281 -18.94 17.44 -0.82
N HIS A 282 -18.89 16.33 -0.09
CA HIS A 282 -19.50 16.19 1.24
C HIS A 282 -18.48 16.35 2.37
N THR A 283 -17.18 16.34 2.08
CA THR A 283 -16.14 16.36 3.10
C THR A 283 -15.07 17.46 2.89
N PRO A 284 -15.47 18.71 2.52
CA PRO A 284 -14.51 19.78 2.20
C PRO A 284 -13.67 20.25 3.39
N LYS A 285 -13.98 19.77 4.60
CA LYS A 285 -13.27 20.09 5.85
C LYS A 285 -12.73 18.84 6.54
N LEU A 286 -12.52 17.76 5.78
CA LEU A 286 -11.97 16.53 6.35
C LEU A 286 -10.56 16.81 6.92
N ASP A 287 -10.45 16.65 8.24
CA ASP A 287 -9.16 16.68 8.93
C ASP A 287 -8.55 15.28 8.87
N GLY A 288 -8.05 14.93 7.69
CA GLY A 288 -7.60 13.59 7.37
C GLY A 288 -7.45 13.41 5.87
N SER A 289 -7.42 12.17 5.42
CA SER A 289 -7.42 11.80 4.00
C SER A 289 -8.27 10.55 3.77
N ALA A 290 -9.26 10.62 2.89
CA ALA A 290 -9.96 9.44 2.44
C ALA A 290 -8.99 8.58 1.60
N LEU A 291 -8.81 7.30 1.97
CA LEU A 291 -7.84 6.40 1.33
C LEU A 291 -8.50 5.36 0.45
N GLN A 292 -9.68 4.88 0.85
CA GLN A 292 -10.41 3.83 0.15
C GLN A 292 -11.91 3.97 0.40
N LEU A 293 -12.69 3.79 -0.65
CA LEU A 293 -14.14 3.67 -0.59
C LEU A 293 -14.54 2.21 -0.80
N SER A 294 -15.46 1.72 0.00
CA SER A 294 -16.15 0.44 -0.18
C SER A 294 -17.65 0.67 -0.09
N VAL A 295 -18.41 0.11 -1.02
CA VAL A 295 -19.88 0.18 -0.99
C VAL A 295 -20.41 -1.24 -1.04
N ASP A 296 -21.27 -1.59 -0.08
CA ASP A 296 -21.86 -2.91 -0.01
C ASP A 296 -23.03 -3.06 -1.00
N VAL A 297 -23.50 -4.30 -1.18
CA VAL A 297 -24.61 -4.63 -2.07
C VAL A 297 -25.97 -4.07 -1.61
N LYS A 298 -26.03 -3.32 -0.51
CA LYS A 298 -27.22 -2.62 0.00
C LYS A 298 -27.11 -1.10 -0.15
N GLY A 299 -25.97 -0.60 -0.66
CA GLY A 299 -25.68 0.82 -0.83
C GLY A 299 -25.18 1.52 0.42
N ASN A 300 -24.70 0.79 1.43
CA ASN A 300 -23.98 1.40 2.54
C ASN A 300 -22.56 1.70 2.11
N ALA A 301 -22.10 2.92 2.33
CA ALA A 301 -20.76 3.37 1.96
C ALA A 301 -19.86 3.48 3.20
N TRP A 302 -18.64 2.97 3.06
CA TRP A 302 -17.60 2.93 4.08
C TRP A 302 -16.33 3.56 3.52
N VAL A 303 -15.72 4.43 4.29
CA VAL A 303 -14.49 5.11 3.91
C VAL A 303 -13.39 4.75 4.90
N LEU A 304 -12.27 4.27 4.40
CA LEU A 304 -11.03 4.18 5.18
C LEU A 304 -10.41 5.58 5.19
N VAL A 305 -10.31 6.18 6.35
CA VAL A 305 -9.80 7.53 6.54
C VAL A 305 -8.50 7.48 7.34
N ALA A 306 -7.45 8.12 6.81
CA ALA A 306 -6.22 8.34 7.57
C ALA A 306 -6.37 9.57 8.47
N HIS A 307 -6.03 9.41 9.74
CA HIS A 307 -5.89 10.46 10.75
C HIS A 307 -4.49 10.34 11.36
N GLY A 308 -3.57 11.14 10.84
CA GLY A 308 -2.16 11.03 11.22
C GLY A 308 -1.57 9.66 10.92
N VAL A 309 -0.97 9.04 11.93
CA VAL A 309 -0.34 7.70 11.84
C VAL A 309 -1.33 6.53 12.03
N ARG A 310 -2.62 6.77 11.99
CA ARG A 310 -3.69 5.76 12.09
C ARG A 310 -4.64 5.87 10.93
N SER A 311 -5.33 4.78 10.64
CA SER A 311 -6.48 4.80 9.74
C SER A 311 -7.64 4.06 10.39
N ASP A 312 -8.82 4.63 10.25
CA ASP A 312 -10.08 4.15 10.82
C ASP A 312 -11.15 4.01 9.73
N ILE A 313 -12.22 3.30 10.02
CA ILE A 313 -13.39 3.21 9.13
C ILE A 313 -14.46 4.18 9.58
N GLU A 314 -14.89 5.01 8.64
CA GLU A 314 -16.04 5.89 8.80
C GLU A 314 -17.18 5.46 7.87
N SER A 315 -18.41 5.53 8.34
CA SER A 315 -19.57 5.31 7.48
C SER A 315 -20.01 6.62 6.84
N PHE A 316 -20.27 6.60 5.54
CA PHE A 316 -20.84 7.72 4.84
C PHE A 316 -22.35 7.56 4.74
N GLN A 317 -23.09 8.39 5.49
CA GLN A 317 -24.55 8.39 5.54
C GLN A 317 -25.06 9.82 5.75
N ASN A 318 -26.24 10.14 5.19
CA ASN A 318 -26.86 11.47 5.31
C ASN A 318 -25.87 12.61 5.01
N ASP A 319 -25.10 12.45 3.93
CA ASP A 319 -24.14 13.45 3.44
C ASP A 319 -22.99 13.76 4.42
N SER A 320 -22.66 12.85 5.31
CA SER A 320 -21.60 13.02 6.29
C SER A 320 -20.85 11.73 6.61
N LEU A 321 -19.59 11.87 7.01
CA LEU A 321 -18.78 10.79 7.57
C LEU A 321 -19.02 10.70 9.08
N THR A 322 -19.15 9.48 9.59
CA THR A 322 -19.30 9.17 11.01
C THR A 322 -18.34 8.05 11.39
N PRO A 323 -17.49 8.24 12.43
CA PRO A 323 -16.59 7.20 12.91
C PRO A 323 -17.35 5.90 13.26
N MET A 324 -16.83 4.77 12.78
CA MET A 324 -17.48 3.48 12.93
C MET A 324 -16.59 2.41 13.55
N TYR A 325 -15.41 2.19 13.00
CA TYR A 325 -14.48 1.18 13.49
C TYR A 325 -13.06 1.72 13.56
N SER A 326 -12.42 1.50 14.71
CA SER A 326 -10.99 1.76 14.91
C SER A 326 -10.29 0.51 15.46
N TRP A 327 -8.97 0.43 15.27
CA TRP A 327 -8.15 -0.63 15.86
C TRP A 327 -7.31 -0.07 17.00
N PRO A 328 -7.52 -0.48 18.26
CA PRO A 328 -6.75 0.00 19.40
C PRO A 328 -5.24 -0.23 19.20
N ASP A 329 -4.44 0.79 19.52
CA ASP A 329 -2.97 0.76 19.44
C ASP A 329 -2.37 0.46 18.05
N GLY A 330 -3.19 0.47 16.99
CA GLY A 330 -2.79 0.15 15.64
C GLY A 330 -3.57 0.90 14.57
N THR A 331 -3.80 0.24 13.43
CA THR A 331 -4.47 0.81 12.26
C THR A 331 -5.36 -0.23 11.56
N VAL A 332 -6.42 0.23 10.93
CA VAL A 332 -7.18 -0.55 9.95
C VAL A 332 -6.49 -0.41 8.59
N ASN A 333 -6.25 -1.53 7.92
CA ASN A 333 -5.45 -1.56 6.68
C ASN A 333 -6.30 -1.65 5.40
N SER A 334 -7.61 -1.89 5.52
CA SER A 334 -8.53 -1.97 4.37
C SER A 334 -9.93 -1.59 4.76
N GLY A 335 -10.72 -1.13 3.79
CA GLY A 335 -12.17 -1.06 3.91
C GLY A 335 -12.78 -2.45 4.18
N PRO A 336 -14.08 -2.52 4.52
CA PRO A 336 -14.77 -3.78 4.74
C PRO A 336 -14.80 -4.64 3.48
N ILE A 337 -14.56 -5.93 3.65
CA ILE A 337 -14.82 -6.96 2.64
C ILE A 337 -16.07 -7.70 3.06
N GLU A 338 -17.04 -7.76 2.16
CA GLU A 338 -18.33 -8.38 2.35
C GLU A 338 -18.64 -9.36 1.20
N SER A 339 -19.78 -10.04 1.27
CA SER A 339 -20.27 -10.81 0.14
C SER A 339 -20.77 -9.89 -0.98
N GLN A 340 -20.42 -10.23 -2.21
CA GLN A 340 -20.92 -9.54 -3.41
C GLN A 340 -22.34 -9.97 -3.80
N ILE A 341 -22.90 -10.99 -3.13
CA ILE A 341 -24.25 -11.51 -3.37
C ILE A 341 -25.23 -10.82 -2.42
N ALA A 342 -26.24 -10.15 -2.96
CA ALA A 342 -27.18 -9.31 -2.23
C ALA A 342 -28.00 -10.04 -1.13
N SER A 343 -28.23 -11.35 -1.31
CA SER A 343 -28.97 -12.16 -0.35
C SER A 343 -28.12 -12.70 0.80
N ALA A 344 -26.81 -12.41 0.83
CA ALA A 344 -25.92 -12.91 1.87
C ALA A 344 -26.19 -12.22 3.23
N PRO A 345 -25.93 -12.93 4.35
CA PRO A 345 -25.88 -12.32 5.66
C PRO A 345 -24.80 -11.23 5.73
N GLU A 346 -25.05 -10.24 6.56
CA GLU A 346 -24.15 -9.11 6.75
C GLU A 346 -22.95 -9.51 7.61
N VAL A 347 -21.82 -9.74 6.98
CA VAL A 347 -20.53 -10.05 7.61
C VAL A 347 -19.48 -9.12 7.05
N ARG A 348 -18.87 -8.27 7.89
CA ARG A 348 -17.82 -7.31 7.51
C ARG A 348 -16.49 -7.75 8.06
N VAL A 349 -15.54 -7.92 7.18
CA VAL A 349 -14.18 -8.37 7.50
C VAL A 349 -13.20 -7.27 7.15
N PHE A 350 -12.28 -6.98 8.04
CA PHE A 350 -11.24 -5.97 7.90
C PHE A 350 -9.86 -6.60 8.04
N ALA A 351 -8.86 -5.98 7.43
CA ALA A 351 -7.47 -6.21 7.77
C ALA A 351 -7.04 -5.19 8.84
N VAL A 352 -6.44 -5.66 9.91
CA VAL A 352 -5.94 -4.84 11.02
C VAL A 352 -4.51 -5.19 11.36
N SER A 353 -3.72 -4.24 11.82
CA SER A 353 -2.39 -4.48 12.35
C SER A 353 -2.04 -3.46 13.43
N ASP A 354 -1.03 -3.78 14.23
CA ASP A 354 -0.42 -2.90 15.19
C ASP A 354 1.11 -3.10 15.18
N PRO A 355 1.88 -2.30 15.91
CA PRO A 355 3.33 -2.43 15.89
C PRO A 355 3.87 -3.78 16.39
N GLN A 356 3.11 -4.56 17.13
CA GLN A 356 3.55 -5.84 17.72
C GLN A 356 3.04 -7.06 16.93
N HIS A 357 2.07 -6.90 16.02
CA HIS A 357 1.45 -7.98 15.27
C HIS A 357 1.42 -7.68 13.77
N ALA A 358 1.63 -8.71 12.96
CA ALA A 358 1.43 -8.65 11.52
C ALA A 358 -0.06 -8.39 11.17
N SER A 359 -0.34 -8.12 9.90
CA SER A 359 -1.73 -7.96 9.45
C SER A 359 -2.54 -9.22 9.69
N ASN A 360 -3.69 -9.05 10.33
CA ASN A 360 -4.65 -10.10 10.69
C ASN A 360 -6.07 -9.67 10.33
N LEU A 361 -7.02 -10.62 10.37
CA LEU A 361 -8.42 -10.36 10.11
C LEU A 361 -9.16 -10.00 11.39
N ALA A 362 -10.08 -9.04 11.25
CA ALA A 362 -11.04 -8.68 12.29
C ALA A 362 -12.46 -8.60 11.71
N ILE A 363 -13.44 -8.92 12.54
CA ILE A 363 -14.88 -8.78 12.25
C ILE A 363 -15.40 -7.52 12.92
N GLY A 364 -16.18 -6.73 12.16
CA GLY A 364 -16.88 -5.57 12.68
C GLY A 364 -18.22 -5.97 13.32
N GLN A 365 -18.40 -5.63 14.60
CA GLN A 365 -19.64 -5.81 15.36
C GLN A 365 -19.83 -4.64 16.31
N ASP A 366 -21.03 -4.09 16.40
CA ASP A 366 -21.41 -3.07 17.40
C ASP A 366 -20.36 -1.96 17.61
N HIS A 367 -19.87 -1.37 16.53
CA HIS A 367 -18.80 -0.33 16.51
C HIS A 367 -17.44 -0.79 17.05
N SER A 368 -17.20 -2.09 17.13
CA SER A 368 -15.93 -2.66 17.56
C SER A 368 -15.37 -3.66 16.54
N LEU A 369 -14.06 -3.86 16.56
CA LEU A 369 -13.37 -4.86 15.76
C LEU A 369 -12.89 -5.99 16.66
N GLN A 370 -13.24 -7.23 16.30
CA GLN A 370 -12.76 -8.44 16.97
C GLN A 370 -11.80 -9.20 16.06
N LYS A 371 -10.56 -9.37 16.49
CA LYS A 371 -9.55 -10.19 15.78
C LYS A 371 -10.00 -11.65 15.71
N ILE A 372 -9.92 -12.27 14.52
CA ILE A 372 -10.31 -13.66 14.28
C ILE A 372 -9.18 -14.55 13.74
N THR A 373 -8.02 -13.99 13.38
CA THR A 373 -6.82 -14.74 12.98
C THR A 373 -5.61 -14.32 13.80
N ASN A 374 -4.55 -15.16 13.80
CA ASN A 374 -3.30 -14.92 14.52
C ASN A 374 -2.08 -15.23 13.63
N GLU A 375 -2.17 -14.83 12.35
CA GLU A 375 -1.08 -15.05 11.40
C GLU A 375 0.16 -14.25 11.83
N GLY A 376 1.33 -14.92 11.84
CA GLY A 376 2.59 -14.31 12.24
C GLY A 376 2.89 -14.35 13.75
N ASP A 377 1.92 -14.63 14.62
CA ASP A 377 2.13 -14.58 16.09
C ASP A 377 3.17 -15.60 16.55
N ASP A 378 3.21 -16.82 15.99
CA ASP A 378 4.18 -17.87 16.32
C ASP A 378 5.62 -17.50 15.91
N GLN A 379 5.78 -16.78 14.80
CA GLN A 379 7.06 -16.25 14.35
C GLN A 379 7.53 -15.14 15.29
N LEU A 380 6.66 -14.17 15.57
CA LEU A 380 6.96 -13.03 16.44
C LEU A 380 7.17 -13.42 17.91
N ALA A 381 6.60 -14.53 18.37
CA ALA A 381 6.86 -15.06 19.71
C ALA A 381 8.34 -15.37 19.98
N LYS A 382 9.14 -15.60 18.94
CA LYS A 382 10.58 -15.88 19.00
C LYS A 382 11.45 -14.63 18.97
N VAL A 383 10.85 -13.47 18.70
CA VAL A 383 11.53 -12.21 18.45
C VAL A 383 11.35 -11.26 19.64
N ALA A 384 12.40 -10.54 19.99
CA ALA A 384 12.35 -9.43 20.94
C ALA A 384 12.07 -8.13 20.14
N LEU A 385 10.83 -7.69 20.14
CA LEU A 385 10.44 -6.41 19.55
C LEU A 385 10.62 -5.29 20.57
N GLY A 386 11.21 -4.17 20.13
CA GLY A 386 11.26 -2.94 20.90
C GLY A 386 9.91 -2.21 20.93
N ASP A 387 9.81 -1.21 21.78
CA ASP A 387 8.64 -0.33 21.84
C ASP A 387 8.48 0.49 20.57
N VAL A 388 7.25 0.73 20.15
CA VAL A 388 6.88 1.63 19.03
C VAL A 388 5.74 2.52 19.48
N ARG A 389 5.87 3.81 19.21
CA ARG A 389 4.84 4.78 19.58
C ARG A 389 4.81 5.99 18.66
N ALA A 390 3.66 6.62 18.54
CA ALA A 390 3.53 7.94 17.96
C ALA A 390 4.20 8.97 18.90
N VAL A 391 4.91 9.92 18.29
CA VAL A 391 5.54 11.05 18.97
C VAL A 391 5.19 12.34 18.26
N HIS A 392 5.11 13.44 19.03
CA HIS A 392 4.72 14.75 18.52
C HIS A 392 5.75 15.80 18.90
N TRP A 393 6.01 16.73 18.01
CA TRP A 393 6.87 17.87 18.28
C TRP A 393 6.42 19.09 17.46
N THR A 394 7.00 20.22 17.78
CA THR A 394 6.81 21.45 17.00
C THR A 394 8.13 21.80 16.34
N SER A 395 8.14 22.03 15.03
CA SER A 395 9.31 22.47 14.30
C SER A 395 9.71 23.91 14.69
N LYS A 396 10.92 24.34 14.31
CA LYS A 396 11.37 25.73 14.49
C LYS A 396 10.49 26.75 13.77
N GLU A 397 9.74 26.34 12.79
CA GLU A 397 8.78 27.16 12.04
C GLU A 397 7.38 27.19 12.69
N GLY A 398 7.20 26.53 13.84
CA GLY A 398 5.92 26.46 14.54
C GLY A 398 4.94 25.44 13.98
N VAL A 399 5.39 24.54 13.10
CA VAL A 399 4.55 23.46 12.52
C VAL A 399 4.45 22.32 13.51
N ALA A 400 3.22 21.91 13.84
CA ALA A 400 2.97 20.69 14.61
C ALA A 400 3.23 19.48 13.71
N LEU A 401 4.09 18.57 14.16
CA LEU A 401 4.52 17.38 13.44
C LEU A 401 4.32 16.12 14.29
N GLU A 402 4.10 15.02 13.62
CA GLU A 402 3.98 13.70 14.20
C GLU A 402 4.98 12.73 13.55
N GLY A 403 5.29 11.65 14.23
CA GLY A 403 6.10 10.57 13.67
C GLY A 403 5.97 9.29 14.46
N ILE A 404 6.49 8.20 13.90
CA ILE A 404 6.53 6.89 14.55
C ILE A 404 7.94 6.62 15.01
N LEU A 405 8.11 6.44 16.32
CA LEU A 405 9.39 6.15 16.96
C LEU A 405 9.47 4.67 17.29
N THR A 406 10.48 3.99 16.75
CA THR A 406 10.80 2.57 17.01
C THR A 406 12.09 2.46 17.80
N PHE A 407 12.04 1.83 18.96
CA PHE A 407 13.20 1.55 19.80
C PHE A 407 13.78 0.15 19.53
N PRO A 408 15.10 -0.05 19.71
CA PRO A 408 15.66 -1.40 19.74
C PRO A 408 15.16 -2.17 20.97
N SER A 409 15.12 -3.50 20.89
CA SER A 409 14.60 -4.36 21.97
C SER A 409 15.37 -4.26 23.28
N ASN A 410 16.64 -3.83 23.22
CA ASN A 410 17.52 -3.63 24.38
C ASN A 410 17.55 -2.16 24.87
N TYR A 411 16.62 -1.32 24.41
CA TYR A 411 16.58 0.09 24.79
C TYR A 411 16.52 0.30 26.30
N ARG A 412 17.31 1.24 26.78
CA ARG A 412 17.35 1.66 28.20
C ARG A 412 17.11 3.18 28.29
N PRO A 413 16.12 3.62 29.03
CA PRO A 413 15.86 5.05 29.21
C PRO A 413 17.11 5.79 29.74
N GLY A 414 17.39 6.97 29.17
CA GLY A 414 18.55 7.79 29.54
C GLY A 414 19.86 7.45 28.82
N ALA A 415 19.87 6.40 27.98
CA ALA A 415 20.97 6.12 27.07
C ALA A 415 20.64 6.67 25.67
N ALA A 416 21.62 7.33 25.03
CA ALA A 416 21.52 7.75 23.64
C ALA A 416 22.04 6.61 22.72
N TYR A 417 21.32 6.38 21.65
CA TYR A 417 21.56 5.31 20.68
C TYR A 417 21.99 5.85 19.31
N PRO A 418 22.65 5.05 18.46
CA PRO A 418 22.70 5.34 17.03
C PRO A 418 21.27 5.57 16.53
N PHE A 419 21.13 6.61 15.70
CA PHE A 419 19.81 7.08 15.28
C PHE A 419 19.69 7.09 13.75
N LEU A 420 18.51 6.73 13.27
CA LEU A 420 18.18 6.81 11.87
C LEU A 420 16.83 7.51 11.68
N VAL A 421 16.83 8.60 10.93
CA VAL A 421 15.59 9.21 10.45
C VAL A 421 15.20 8.58 9.12
N MET A 422 13.92 8.20 8.98
CA MET A 422 13.42 7.44 7.83
C MET A 422 12.19 8.13 7.22
N PRO A 423 12.39 9.15 6.34
CA PRO A 423 11.29 9.77 5.61
C PRO A 423 10.65 8.76 4.63
N HIS A 424 9.31 8.71 4.63
CA HIS A 424 8.54 7.83 3.75
C HIS A 424 8.55 8.28 2.29
N GLY A 425 8.16 7.37 1.39
CA GLY A 425 7.90 7.66 -0.03
C GLY A 425 6.56 8.36 -0.25
N GLY A 426 6.22 8.61 -1.48
CA GLY A 426 5.03 9.33 -1.91
C GLY A 426 5.39 10.58 -2.70
N PRO A 427 5.31 11.82 -2.16
CA PRO A 427 5.13 12.24 -0.78
C PRO A 427 3.70 12.12 -0.23
N GLU A 428 2.68 12.06 -1.08
CA GLU A 428 1.27 11.90 -0.73
C GLU A 428 1.01 10.48 -0.21
N ALA A 429 1.57 10.20 0.96
CA ALA A 429 1.45 8.95 1.70
C ALA A 429 1.63 9.25 3.19
N ASN A 430 1.50 8.25 4.03
CA ASN A 430 1.85 8.31 5.45
C ASN A 430 2.39 6.97 5.93
N ASP A 431 3.24 7.02 6.93
CA ASP A 431 3.54 5.84 7.75
C ASP A 431 2.43 5.65 8.79
N SER A 432 2.09 4.42 9.08
CA SER A 432 1.03 4.08 10.04
C SER A 432 1.54 3.17 11.15
N LEU A 433 0.84 3.19 12.30
CA LEU A 433 1.13 2.36 13.47
C LEU A 433 0.84 0.89 13.19
N ARG A 434 1.76 0.27 12.46
CA ARG A 434 1.76 -1.15 12.09
C ARG A 434 3.12 -1.78 12.34
N LEU A 435 3.22 -3.09 12.22
CA LEU A 435 4.51 -3.76 12.19
C LEU A 435 5.19 -3.42 10.84
N ASP A 436 6.14 -2.51 10.90
CA ASP A 436 6.92 -2.08 9.74
C ASP A 436 8.26 -2.83 9.68
N ILE A 437 8.50 -3.52 8.58
CA ILE A 437 9.66 -4.40 8.41
C ILE A 437 10.97 -3.60 8.39
N PHE A 438 10.98 -2.41 7.77
CA PHE A 438 12.19 -1.60 7.66
C PHE A 438 12.63 -1.07 9.01
N SER A 439 11.75 -0.32 9.69
CA SER A 439 12.06 0.25 11.01
C SER A 439 12.39 -0.84 12.04
N ARG A 440 11.68 -1.99 11.98
CA ARG A 440 11.94 -3.13 12.87
C ARG A 440 13.29 -3.79 12.62
N THR A 441 13.68 -4.00 11.36
CA THR A 441 14.97 -4.59 11.00
C THR A 441 16.13 -3.66 11.42
N ILE A 442 16.00 -2.35 11.18
CA ILE A 442 17.01 -1.36 11.56
C ILE A 442 17.08 -1.22 13.10
N ALA A 443 15.95 -1.24 13.79
CA ALA A 443 15.93 -1.25 15.26
C ALA A 443 16.54 -2.54 15.82
N GLY A 444 16.37 -3.67 15.13
CA GLY A 444 17.05 -4.93 15.45
C GLY A 444 18.58 -4.85 15.37
N MET A 445 19.11 -3.92 14.58
CA MET A 445 20.54 -3.57 14.49
C MET A 445 20.99 -2.60 15.60
N GLY A 446 20.14 -2.28 16.60
CA GLY A 446 20.48 -1.41 17.74
C GLY A 446 20.19 0.08 17.54
N TYR A 447 19.56 0.47 16.44
CA TYR A 447 19.21 1.87 16.16
C TYR A 447 17.87 2.27 16.78
N VAL A 448 17.76 3.53 17.20
CA VAL A 448 16.48 4.19 17.35
C VAL A 448 16.08 4.75 15.98
N VAL A 449 14.87 4.43 15.52
CA VAL A 449 14.36 4.85 14.20
C VAL A 449 13.18 5.80 14.39
N LEU A 450 13.19 6.95 13.70
CA LEU A 450 12.06 7.88 13.65
C LEU A 450 11.57 8.05 12.20
N GLN A 451 10.30 7.73 11.97
CA GLN A 451 9.59 7.93 10.71
C GLN A 451 8.74 9.20 10.83
N PRO A 452 9.22 10.35 10.34
CA PRO A 452 8.49 11.61 10.47
C PRO A 452 7.37 11.71 9.41
N GLN A 453 6.21 12.20 9.82
CA GLN A 453 5.18 12.69 8.91
C GLN A 453 5.52 14.15 8.60
N TYR A 454 6.16 14.37 7.47
CA TYR A 454 6.56 15.71 7.02
C TYR A 454 5.43 16.35 6.20
N ARG A 455 5.43 17.70 6.08
CA ARG A 455 4.46 18.40 5.20
C ARG A 455 4.45 17.74 3.82
N GLY A 456 3.27 17.46 3.30
CA GLY A 456 3.02 16.63 2.12
C GLY A 456 2.51 15.22 2.45
N SER A 457 2.55 14.78 3.72
CA SER A 457 1.97 13.50 4.14
C SER A 457 0.44 13.56 4.16
N THR A 458 -0.20 12.44 3.85
CA THR A 458 -1.65 12.26 3.98
C THR A 458 -2.06 12.08 5.45
N GLY A 459 -3.34 12.31 5.76
CA GLY A 459 -3.88 12.12 7.10
C GLY A 459 -3.85 13.37 8.00
N TYR A 460 -3.50 14.55 7.44
CA TYR A 460 -3.38 15.81 8.18
C TYR A 460 -4.14 16.97 7.52
N GLY A 461 -5.10 16.64 6.65
CA GLY A 461 -5.92 17.62 5.94
C GLY A 461 -5.21 18.36 4.81
N THR A 462 -5.98 19.20 4.12
CA THR A 462 -5.55 19.88 2.87
C THR A 462 -4.35 20.81 3.07
N ASP A 463 -4.35 21.62 4.12
CA ASP A 463 -3.29 22.61 4.34
C ASP A 463 -1.92 21.97 4.55
N PHE A 464 -1.87 20.85 5.25
CA PHE A 464 -0.64 20.11 5.50
C PHE A 464 -0.14 19.40 4.24
N LEU A 465 -1.03 18.76 3.50
CA LEU A 465 -0.68 18.07 2.27
C LEU A 465 -0.21 19.05 1.19
N SER A 466 -0.97 20.13 0.95
CA SER A 466 -0.65 21.14 -0.07
C SER A 466 0.51 22.06 0.30
N ALA A 467 0.97 22.02 1.54
CA ALA A 467 2.05 22.89 2.01
C ALA A 467 3.36 22.71 1.23
N ILE A 468 3.57 21.56 0.59
CA ILE A 468 4.76 21.30 -0.24
C ILE A 468 4.59 21.70 -1.71
N TYR A 469 3.43 22.24 -2.10
CA TYR A 469 3.23 22.75 -3.44
C TYR A 469 4.34 23.76 -3.78
N GLN A 470 5.13 23.46 -4.81
CA GLN A 470 6.32 24.24 -5.21
C GLN A 470 7.43 24.39 -4.13
N HIS A 471 7.34 23.65 -3.01
CA HIS A 471 8.23 23.75 -1.86
C HIS A 471 8.73 22.41 -1.33
N PHE A 472 8.69 21.37 -2.15
CA PHE A 472 8.99 20.01 -1.70
C PHE A 472 10.42 19.87 -1.14
N GLY A 473 11.42 20.48 -1.78
CA GLY A 473 12.81 20.41 -1.36
C GLY A 473 13.16 21.28 -0.15
N ASP A 474 12.34 22.26 0.24
CA ASP A 474 12.67 23.12 1.39
C ASP A 474 11.79 22.83 2.63
N ARG A 475 10.48 22.79 2.49
CA ARG A 475 9.57 22.61 3.64
C ARG A 475 9.62 21.20 4.20
N ALA A 476 9.51 20.19 3.34
CA ALA A 476 9.59 18.79 3.76
C ALA A 476 10.97 18.45 4.36
N TYR A 477 12.07 18.97 3.77
CA TYR A 477 13.41 18.82 4.33
C TYR A 477 13.51 19.37 5.76
N ARG A 478 12.99 20.59 6.01
CA ARG A 478 13.04 21.19 7.35
C ARG A 478 12.27 20.39 8.39
N ASP A 479 11.16 19.78 7.99
CA ASP A 479 10.38 18.91 8.86
C ASP A 479 11.17 17.64 9.21
N VAL A 480 11.81 17.00 8.22
CA VAL A 480 12.68 15.82 8.43
C VAL A 480 13.90 16.15 9.29
N ASP A 481 14.57 17.29 9.05
CA ASP A 481 15.71 17.72 9.87
C ASP A 481 15.28 18.03 11.31
N SER A 482 14.07 18.62 11.50
CA SER A 482 13.51 18.89 12.82
C SER A 482 13.20 17.63 13.63
N ALA A 483 12.85 16.52 12.95
CA ALA A 483 12.65 15.21 13.59
C ALA A 483 13.96 14.71 14.24
N THR A 484 15.08 14.92 13.54
CA THR A 484 16.40 14.59 14.09
C THR A 484 16.76 15.50 15.28
N ASP A 485 16.49 16.81 15.19
CA ASP A 485 16.68 17.73 16.31
C ASP A 485 15.85 17.33 17.53
N PHE A 486 14.61 16.95 17.30
CA PHE A 486 13.71 16.47 18.35
C PHE A 486 14.25 15.20 19.03
N ALA A 487 14.67 14.19 18.27
CA ALA A 487 15.21 12.93 18.83
C ALA A 487 16.50 13.18 19.66
N VAL A 488 17.37 14.07 19.20
CA VAL A 488 18.58 14.47 19.95
C VAL A 488 18.18 15.21 21.24
N ALA A 489 17.23 16.15 21.18
CA ALA A 489 16.79 16.91 22.35
C ALA A 489 16.11 16.02 23.41
N GLN A 490 15.44 14.93 22.99
CA GLN A 490 14.87 13.94 23.92
C GLN A 490 15.90 12.97 24.50
N GLY A 491 17.15 13.03 24.04
CA GLY A 491 18.22 12.11 24.47
C GLY A 491 18.08 10.69 23.92
N TRP A 492 17.27 10.47 22.89
CA TRP A 492 17.13 9.18 22.21
C TRP A 492 18.22 8.95 21.17
N ALA A 493 18.63 10.00 20.48
CA ALA A 493 19.65 9.98 19.44
C ALA A 493 21.00 10.47 19.96
N ASP A 494 22.07 9.72 19.67
CA ASP A 494 23.44 10.22 19.82
C ASP A 494 23.77 11.16 18.63
N PRO A 495 24.04 12.45 18.86
CA PRO A 495 24.33 13.42 17.79
C PRO A 495 25.58 13.08 16.97
N ASN A 496 26.45 12.19 17.44
CA ASN A 496 27.62 11.72 16.72
C ASN A 496 27.37 10.46 15.86
N HIS A 497 26.17 9.84 15.98
CA HIS A 497 25.82 8.59 15.32
C HIS A 497 24.45 8.71 14.64
N LEU A 498 24.33 9.70 13.72
CA LEU A 498 23.11 9.98 12.97
C LEU A 498 23.20 9.40 11.57
N ALA A 499 22.11 8.76 11.10
CA ALA A 499 21.94 8.25 9.74
C ALA A 499 20.58 8.67 9.17
N ILE A 500 20.46 8.63 7.84
CA ILE A 500 19.20 8.88 7.12
C ILE A 500 19.02 7.81 6.05
N PHE A 501 17.77 7.30 5.94
CA PHE A 501 17.37 6.35 4.91
C PHE A 501 15.97 6.63 4.44
N GLY A 502 15.73 6.66 3.13
CA GLY A 502 14.40 6.71 2.55
C GLY A 502 14.33 6.08 1.17
N TRP A 503 13.11 5.73 0.73
CA TRP A 503 12.83 5.12 -0.56
C TRP A 503 11.92 6.02 -1.39
N SER A 504 12.11 6.07 -2.73
CA SER A 504 11.27 6.88 -3.63
C SER A 504 11.35 8.39 -3.31
N ALA A 505 10.24 9.05 -2.99
CA ALA A 505 10.26 10.42 -2.47
C ALA A 505 11.07 10.54 -1.17
N GLY A 506 11.10 9.50 -0.31
CA GLY A 506 12.03 9.42 0.83
C GLY A 506 13.49 9.32 0.40
N GLY A 507 13.78 8.64 -0.72
CA GLY A 507 15.10 8.61 -1.36
C GLY A 507 15.52 9.96 -1.90
N PHE A 508 14.60 10.69 -2.56
CA PHE A 508 14.80 12.10 -2.89
C PHE A 508 15.15 12.92 -1.65
N MET A 509 14.34 12.78 -0.59
CA MET A 509 14.55 13.50 0.65
C MET A 509 15.93 13.21 1.25
N THR A 510 16.38 11.94 1.19
CA THR A 510 17.73 11.52 1.63
C THR A 510 18.81 12.20 0.81
N SER A 511 18.75 12.11 -0.53
CA SER A 511 19.72 12.70 -1.44
C SER A 511 19.77 14.22 -1.32
N TRP A 512 18.61 14.86 -1.19
CA TRP A 512 18.52 16.30 -0.97
C TRP A 512 19.08 16.71 0.39
N THR A 513 18.74 16.00 1.47
CA THR A 513 19.21 16.30 2.82
C THR A 513 20.74 16.32 2.92
N VAL A 514 21.44 15.40 2.27
CA VAL A 514 22.91 15.36 2.35
C VAL A 514 23.60 16.46 1.57
N THR A 515 22.88 17.20 0.73
CA THR A 515 23.36 18.45 0.13
C THR A 515 23.13 19.66 1.03
N GLN A 516 22.22 19.58 2.01
CA GLN A 516 21.82 20.70 2.88
C GLN A 516 22.49 20.68 4.25
N THR A 517 22.93 19.50 4.73
CA THR A 517 23.55 19.34 6.06
C THR A 517 24.60 18.23 6.06
N HIS A 518 25.60 18.39 6.95
CA HIS A 518 26.72 17.46 7.10
C HIS A 518 26.65 16.64 8.42
N ARG A 519 25.48 16.65 9.09
CA ARG A 519 25.32 16.03 10.41
C ARG A 519 25.26 14.51 10.38
N TYR A 520 24.85 13.92 9.26
CA TYR A 520 24.70 12.48 9.10
C TYR A 520 26.05 11.80 8.81
N LYS A 521 26.30 10.64 9.43
CA LYS A 521 27.49 9.81 9.24
C LYS A 521 27.33 8.78 8.12
N ALA A 522 26.09 8.40 7.83
CA ALA A 522 25.72 7.52 6.73
C ALA A 522 24.38 7.95 6.14
N ALA A 523 24.24 7.84 4.84
CA ALA A 523 22.99 8.03 4.13
C ALA A 523 22.75 6.86 3.18
N ILE A 524 21.49 6.43 3.08
CA ILE A 524 21.05 5.38 2.18
C ILE A 524 19.86 5.91 1.36
N GLU A 525 20.04 6.02 0.07
CA GLU A 525 19.02 6.43 -0.89
C GLU A 525 18.51 5.20 -1.63
N GLY A 526 17.22 4.91 -1.54
CA GLY A 526 16.55 3.86 -2.31
C GLY A 526 15.67 4.45 -3.40
N ALA A 527 15.96 4.15 -4.67
CA ALA A 527 15.16 4.55 -5.84
C ALA A 527 14.69 6.00 -5.78
N GLY A 528 15.58 6.93 -5.38
CA GLY A 528 15.27 8.34 -5.18
C GLY A 528 15.38 9.16 -6.46
N ILE A 529 14.66 10.28 -6.48
CA ILE A 529 14.74 11.28 -7.53
C ILE A 529 15.95 12.17 -7.23
N THR A 530 16.87 12.33 -8.15
CA THR A 530 18.09 13.11 -7.98
C THR A 530 18.20 14.25 -8.97
N ASP A 531 17.52 14.14 -10.10
CA ASP A 531 17.35 15.19 -11.11
C ASP A 531 15.88 15.27 -11.54
N TRP A 532 15.20 16.32 -11.09
CA TRP A 532 13.78 16.53 -11.37
C TRP A 532 13.49 16.78 -12.86
N LEU A 533 14.41 17.42 -13.60
CA LEU A 533 14.19 17.71 -15.00
C LEU A 533 14.11 16.43 -15.83
N THR A 534 15.04 15.51 -15.64
CA THR A 534 15.05 14.24 -16.35
C THR A 534 13.96 13.29 -15.84
N PHE A 535 13.67 13.30 -14.53
CA PHE A 535 12.57 12.53 -13.94
C PHE A 535 11.23 12.85 -14.59
N MET A 536 10.91 14.13 -14.75
CA MET A 536 9.64 14.59 -15.32
C MET A 536 9.33 14.04 -16.71
N TRP A 537 10.37 13.75 -17.51
CA TRP A 537 10.20 13.31 -18.90
C TRP A 537 10.23 11.78 -19.07
N THR A 538 10.56 11.04 -18.02
CA THR A 538 10.95 9.64 -18.14
C THR A 538 10.27 8.71 -17.14
N SER A 539 9.60 9.28 -16.12
CA SER A 539 8.77 8.56 -15.16
C SER A 539 7.41 8.16 -15.75
N ASP A 540 6.82 7.09 -15.27
CA ASP A 540 5.44 6.69 -15.56
C ASP A 540 4.37 7.62 -14.91
N VAL A 541 4.80 8.54 -14.01
CA VAL A 541 3.93 9.52 -13.31
C VAL A 541 4.21 10.99 -13.69
N GLN A 542 4.75 11.22 -14.85
CA GLN A 542 5.30 12.49 -15.36
C GLN A 542 4.49 13.75 -15.05
N GLN A 543 3.18 13.69 -15.11
CA GLN A 543 2.35 14.89 -15.17
C GLN A 543 2.00 15.48 -13.82
N ILE A 544 1.70 14.63 -12.84
CA ILE A 544 1.26 15.07 -11.49
C ILE A 544 2.35 15.92 -10.84
N ASP A 545 3.60 15.58 -11.08
CA ASP A 545 4.74 16.25 -10.49
C ASP A 545 5.09 17.60 -11.14
N TYR A 546 4.85 17.76 -12.44
CA TYR A 546 5.18 19.00 -13.15
C TYR A 546 4.35 20.20 -12.68
N ASP A 547 3.04 20.05 -12.63
CA ASP A 547 2.14 21.13 -12.25
C ASP A 547 2.16 21.41 -10.73
N ALA A 548 2.41 20.38 -9.93
CA ALA A 548 2.36 20.46 -8.47
C ALA A 548 3.63 21.02 -7.82
N ARG A 549 4.80 20.81 -8.43
CA ARG A 549 6.06 20.99 -7.68
C ARG A 549 6.88 22.20 -8.11
N TRP A 550 6.57 22.82 -9.26
CA TRP A 550 7.45 23.86 -9.82
C TRP A 550 6.75 25.18 -10.11
N PRO A 551 7.32 26.29 -9.61
CA PRO A 551 6.79 27.61 -9.85
C PRO A 551 6.90 27.99 -11.34
N ASP A 552 5.85 28.57 -11.87
CA ASP A 552 5.79 29.25 -13.17
C ASP A 552 6.18 28.38 -14.39
N LYS A 553 6.20 27.04 -14.24
CA LYS A 553 6.59 26.10 -15.31
C LYS A 553 7.96 26.42 -15.94
N ASP A 554 8.86 27.04 -15.17
CA ASP A 554 10.24 27.31 -15.60
C ASP A 554 11.07 26.03 -15.49
N PRO A 555 11.58 25.46 -16.58
CA PRO A 555 12.46 24.28 -16.54
C PRO A 555 13.69 24.46 -15.66
N ASN A 556 14.20 25.68 -15.48
CA ASN A 556 15.35 25.93 -14.62
C ASN A 556 15.01 25.78 -13.12
N ALA A 557 13.74 25.91 -12.74
CA ALA A 557 13.31 25.70 -11.36
C ALA A 557 13.52 24.22 -10.90
N PHE A 558 13.52 23.27 -11.83
CA PHE A 558 13.82 21.87 -11.54
C PHE A 558 15.22 21.66 -10.96
N ASN A 559 16.18 22.46 -11.37
CA ASN A 559 17.56 22.33 -10.93
C ASN A 559 17.76 22.73 -9.46
N VAL A 560 16.87 23.56 -8.91
CA VAL A 560 17.00 24.11 -7.55
C VAL A 560 17.00 23.01 -6.49
N PHE A 561 16.14 21.99 -6.66
CA PHE A 561 16.02 20.88 -5.71
C PHE A 561 16.58 19.54 -6.25
N SER A 562 17.33 19.57 -7.35
CA SER A 562 17.98 18.39 -7.92
C SER A 562 19.32 18.14 -7.22
N ALA A 563 19.41 17.08 -6.40
CA ALA A 563 20.62 16.76 -5.65
C ALA A 563 21.84 16.56 -6.56
N ALA A 564 21.64 16.02 -7.79
CA ALA A 564 22.69 15.83 -8.77
C ALA A 564 23.36 17.15 -9.23
N MET A 565 22.68 18.30 -9.04
CA MET A 565 23.22 19.62 -9.35
C MET A 565 24.07 20.22 -8.19
N HIS A 566 24.09 19.56 -7.01
CA HIS A 566 24.76 20.01 -5.80
C HIS A 566 25.79 18.99 -5.26
N PRO A 567 26.62 18.33 -6.10
CA PRO A 567 27.51 17.26 -5.63
C PRO A 567 28.64 17.76 -4.73
N ASP A 568 29.04 19.02 -4.87
CA ASP A 568 30.10 19.60 -4.06
C ASP A 568 29.72 19.72 -2.59
N ASP A 569 28.43 19.90 -2.29
CA ASP A 569 27.89 20.04 -0.95
C ASP A 569 27.77 18.70 -0.21
N VAL A 570 27.87 17.57 -0.90
CA VAL A 570 27.78 16.23 -0.29
C VAL A 570 29.10 15.85 0.38
N THR A 571 29.05 15.61 1.69
CA THR A 571 30.19 15.07 2.47
C THR A 571 29.86 13.74 3.13
N THR A 572 28.57 13.43 3.32
CA THR A 572 28.09 12.21 3.92
C THR A 572 28.30 11.02 2.96
N PRO A 573 28.88 9.90 3.42
CA PRO A 573 28.91 8.66 2.64
C PRO A 573 27.50 8.23 2.22
N LEU A 574 27.28 8.02 0.91
CA LEU A 574 25.95 7.73 0.33
C LEU A 574 25.94 6.37 -0.35
N LEU A 575 25.04 5.49 0.10
CA LEU A 575 24.66 4.24 -0.58
C LEU A 575 23.41 4.50 -1.43
N ILE A 576 23.44 4.06 -2.68
CA ILE A 576 22.33 4.15 -3.65
C ILE A 576 21.87 2.74 -3.98
N LEU A 577 20.57 2.44 -3.77
CA LEU A 577 19.94 1.15 -4.04
C LEU A 577 18.82 1.33 -5.06
N HIS A 578 18.84 0.61 -6.20
CA HIS A 578 17.88 0.88 -7.27
C HIS A 578 17.47 -0.38 -8.05
N GLY A 579 16.20 -0.49 -8.41
CA GLY A 579 15.69 -1.51 -9.32
C GLY A 579 16.15 -1.22 -10.77
N ALA A 580 16.69 -2.23 -11.48
CA ALA A 580 17.18 -2.02 -12.85
C ALA A 580 16.05 -1.87 -13.90
N ALA A 581 14.82 -2.27 -13.55
CA ALA A 581 13.62 -2.13 -14.39
C ALA A 581 12.61 -1.16 -13.74
N ASP A 582 13.10 -0.17 -13.01
CA ASP A 582 12.28 0.86 -12.38
C ASP A 582 11.80 1.87 -13.43
N GLU A 583 10.48 1.93 -13.65
CA GLU A 583 9.82 2.89 -14.53
C GLU A 583 9.24 4.08 -13.76
N ARG A 584 9.01 3.91 -12.43
CA ARG A 584 8.49 4.95 -11.54
C ARG A 584 9.54 6.03 -11.29
N VAL A 585 10.72 5.62 -10.83
CA VAL A 585 11.93 6.43 -10.74
C VAL A 585 13.01 5.72 -11.56
N PRO A 586 13.19 6.10 -12.81
CA PRO A 586 14.10 5.37 -13.69
C PRO A 586 15.52 5.26 -13.13
N THR A 587 16.14 4.08 -13.27
CA THR A 587 17.43 3.71 -12.64
C THR A 587 18.55 4.71 -12.91
N TYR A 588 18.53 5.42 -14.04
CA TYR A 588 19.55 6.41 -14.34
C TYR A 588 19.52 7.63 -13.40
N GLN A 589 18.43 7.88 -12.68
CA GLN A 589 18.40 8.88 -11.60
C GLN A 589 19.48 8.58 -10.56
N GLY A 590 19.44 7.39 -9.97
CA GLY A 590 20.49 6.95 -9.03
C GLY A 590 21.87 6.84 -9.69
N ARG A 591 21.94 6.40 -10.95
CA ARG A 591 23.20 6.28 -11.67
C ARG A 591 23.85 7.62 -11.96
N GLU A 592 23.11 8.62 -12.38
CA GLU A 592 23.59 9.98 -12.59
C GLU A 592 24.22 10.53 -11.33
N PHE A 593 23.51 10.45 -10.21
CA PHE A 593 24.02 10.97 -8.93
C PHE A 593 25.27 10.22 -8.47
N TYR A 594 25.29 8.89 -8.62
CA TYR A 594 26.49 8.09 -8.35
C TYR A 594 27.69 8.56 -9.16
N GLU A 595 27.55 8.71 -10.49
CA GLU A 595 28.64 9.10 -11.39
C GLU A 595 29.16 10.50 -11.09
N VAL A 596 28.26 11.46 -10.82
CA VAL A 596 28.63 12.83 -10.45
C VAL A 596 29.39 12.86 -9.11
N LEU A 597 28.91 12.14 -8.10
CA LEU A 597 29.59 12.03 -6.81
C LEU A 597 30.95 11.34 -6.92
N ALA A 598 31.04 10.25 -7.68
CA ALA A 598 32.28 9.53 -7.90
C ALA A 598 33.32 10.39 -8.65
N ALA A 599 32.91 11.13 -9.67
CA ALA A 599 33.76 12.07 -10.39
C ALA A 599 34.34 13.19 -9.50
N LYS A 600 33.60 13.57 -8.43
CA LYS A 600 34.02 14.52 -7.40
C LYS A 600 34.83 13.86 -6.27
N GLY A 601 35.12 12.57 -6.33
CA GLY A 601 35.85 11.83 -5.30
C GLY A 601 35.09 11.68 -3.99
N LYS A 602 33.74 11.79 -4.02
CA LYS A 602 32.88 11.59 -2.84
C LYS A 602 32.75 10.10 -2.51
N THR A 603 32.54 9.79 -1.23
CA THR A 603 32.30 8.41 -0.79
C THR A 603 30.89 7.98 -1.18
N THR A 604 30.77 7.19 -2.23
CA THR A 604 29.49 6.69 -2.72
C THR A 604 29.61 5.24 -3.20
N ARG A 605 28.50 4.50 -3.19
CA ARG A 605 28.34 3.16 -3.73
C ARG A 605 26.94 3.01 -4.31
N MET A 606 26.82 2.39 -5.47
CA MET A 606 25.52 2.06 -6.06
C MET A 606 25.38 0.54 -6.23
N VAL A 607 24.19 0.04 -5.88
CA VAL A 607 23.78 -1.36 -6.11
C VAL A 607 22.49 -1.35 -6.91
N THR A 608 22.47 -2.10 -8.00
CA THR A 608 21.28 -2.25 -8.85
C THR A 608 20.77 -3.68 -8.84
N TYR A 609 19.45 -3.84 -8.87
CA TYR A 609 18.79 -5.16 -8.80
C TYR A 609 18.19 -5.54 -10.15
N PRO A 610 18.81 -6.50 -10.88
CA PRO A 610 18.36 -6.89 -12.21
C PRO A 610 16.90 -7.33 -12.25
N GLY A 611 16.12 -6.80 -13.21
CA GLY A 611 14.69 -7.10 -13.39
C GLY A 611 13.76 -6.60 -12.28
N SER A 612 14.32 -5.93 -11.29
CA SER A 612 13.51 -5.35 -10.20
C SER A 612 12.82 -4.05 -10.67
N PRO A 613 11.51 -3.91 -10.44
CA PRO A 613 10.82 -2.63 -10.58
C PRO A 613 11.18 -1.68 -9.44
N HIS A 614 10.33 -0.70 -9.16
CA HIS A 614 10.55 0.36 -8.17
C HIS A 614 10.94 -0.13 -6.77
N PHE A 615 10.46 -1.30 -6.37
CA PHE A 615 10.90 -2.01 -5.16
C PHE A 615 11.12 -3.50 -5.49
N PRO A 616 12.17 -4.16 -4.96
CA PRO A 616 12.42 -5.57 -5.24
C PRO A 616 11.23 -6.47 -4.92
N THR A 617 10.84 -7.28 -5.89
CA THR A 617 9.70 -8.21 -5.77
C THR A 617 10.11 -9.62 -5.35
N VAL A 618 11.41 -9.95 -5.45
CA VAL A 618 11.95 -11.25 -5.04
C VAL A 618 12.75 -11.16 -3.76
N TRP A 619 12.64 -12.17 -2.91
CA TRP A 619 13.20 -12.13 -1.55
C TRP A 619 14.70 -12.06 -1.49
N GLU A 620 15.43 -12.70 -2.39
CA GLU A 620 16.89 -12.60 -2.44
C GLU A 620 17.36 -11.15 -2.60
N GLN A 621 16.67 -10.37 -3.43
CA GLN A 621 16.99 -8.97 -3.63
C GLN A 621 16.56 -8.13 -2.42
N ARG A 622 15.39 -8.40 -1.83
CA ARG A 622 14.96 -7.73 -0.59
C ARG A 622 15.94 -7.97 0.55
N GLN A 623 16.35 -9.21 0.77
CA GLN A 623 17.36 -9.55 1.78
C GLN A 623 18.69 -8.84 1.51
N ASP A 624 19.10 -8.74 0.23
CA ASP A 624 20.31 -8.05 -0.14
C ASP A 624 20.23 -6.54 0.10
N VAL A 625 19.10 -5.89 -0.15
CA VAL A 625 18.83 -4.49 0.24
C VAL A 625 19.16 -4.28 1.72
N PHE A 626 18.64 -5.12 2.60
CA PHE A 626 18.92 -4.98 4.04
C PHE A 626 20.36 -5.32 4.42
N ARG A 627 21.01 -6.27 3.74
CA ARG A 627 22.44 -6.57 3.95
C ARG A 627 23.32 -5.39 3.58
N GLU A 628 23.05 -4.74 2.45
CA GLU A 628 23.77 -3.54 2.01
C GLU A 628 23.54 -2.37 2.98
N ILE A 629 22.30 -2.14 3.45
CA ILE A 629 21.99 -1.15 4.47
C ILE A 629 22.80 -1.44 5.75
N ALA A 630 22.74 -2.68 6.25
CA ALA A 630 23.46 -3.08 7.46
C ALA A 630 24.98 -2.90 7.34
N ALA A 631 25.56 -3.33 6.21
CA ALA A 631 26.99 -3.18 5.94
C ALA A 631 27.41 -1.71 5.84
N TRP A 632 26.55 -0.85 5.23
CA TRP A 632 26.83 0.57 5.13
C TRP A 632 26.77 1.28 6.47
N LEU A 633 25.74 1.01 7.27
CA LEU A 633 25.60 1.53 8.63
C LEU A 633 26.75 1.08 9.53
N ALA A 634 27.10 -0.21 9.51
CA ALA A 634 28.22 -0.74 10.30
C ALA A 634 29.57 -0.11 9.93
N LYS A 635 29.74 0.29 8.67
CA LYS A 635 30.99 0.90 8.20
C LYS A 635 31.11 2.39 8.57
N TYR A 636 30.04 3.15 8.44
CA TYR A 636 30.08 4.62 8.53
C TYR A 636 29.36 5.19 9.74
N ASN A 637 28.49 4.44 10.37
CA ASN A 637 27.77 4.82 11.58
C ASN A 637 27.67 3.65 12.58
N PRO A 638 28.80 3.03 12.99
CA PRO A 638 28.78 1.82 13.81
C PRO A 638 28.11 2.05 15.17
N GLU A 639 27.52 0.99 15.72
CA GLU A 639 27.20 0.93 17.16
C GLU A 639 28.47 1.17 18.00
N LYS A 640 28.29 1.72 19.21
CA LYS A 640 29.39 1.92 20.16
C LYS A 640 29.86 0.62 20.77
#